data_210517da6cd942d16fa5f0ff998f6c8f
#
_entry.id   210517da6cd942d16fa5f0ff998f6c8f
#
_cell.length_a   1.000
_cell.length_b   1.000
_cell.length_c   1.000
_cell.angle_alpha   90.00
_cell.angle_beta   90.00
_cell.angle_gamma   90.00
#
_symmetry.space_group_name_H-M   'P 1'
#
loop_
_entity.id
_entity.type
_entity.pdbx_description
1 polymer ?
#
loop_
_entity_poly.entity_id
_entity_poly.type
_entity_poly.pdbx_seq_one_letter_code
_entity_poly.pdbx_strand_id
1 'polypeptide(L)'
;MASYSFNDMGGIEIDFDGVKPSLEIRNKMKAVKYRWNPTKMIWWAYKSDETEAVAKEICGEVAVATAVKVSTPTPVTKNTKKYIRKTPPKDYALKVKIKDIVNADKAQLEVWEKLLKDYVNEVMSEDNSDHSGNSVSKSQESIWMNCFRFIAKNLAGLSASDQEYELVFEYSLPGTVHERPDVFLLTNNKAISLEFKRKEAPQIDSNKDDVAQAIRYKEWLQNHHKETKDRAIEVKSYLVCTHKNAEMGMLRGIGILTGDNFRDVITDELRGEVQCTFSAEWLASSKTEMPDMLQAIEIMYREGRIPYISDVNKNCLSKVLGYIDDARKNQKKLLILINGVPGAGKTAVGQSIVYEENKNGEANAVYLSGNGPLVEVLQYQINQVGNNEHMGENAIQGMKEFKSTFFYKDTKVPEQSILIFDEAQRAWDAEKLGKGFTEPEGLFRVGERIYAERDYAILIGLYGNGQVIYTGEEAGLSLWEDALKKHNDWFIIASEDLANKLQGLGKRKIVDNDVFLPVSLRADFIDCSKWVEQAICRTNATAEQAKKELEKLQKTSMRICVTRNFEKIQKRALEINADHPEWNYGLLISNFAEATVLTAQKAGWTLGFKPKNTVYDGKYGLWFAGECKDLRKACQVYGNQGLELDCPIIMWGGDYIRQDGQWVSRGWTYDNQSLKYKDPNSIVENNHRVLLTRARKEMILFIPNDSILDETYQYFIDMGMDII
;
A
#
# COMPACT_ATOMS: atom_id res chain seq x y z
N MET A 1 40.58 1.57 36.11
CA MET A 1 41.26 2.03 34.86
C MET A 1 40.25 1.98 33.74
N ALA A 2 40.28 2.95 32.84
CA ALA A 2 39.38 2.88 31.68
C ALA A 2 39.77 1.68 30.80
N SER A 3 38.77 0.97 30.30
CA SER A 3 38.94 -0.14 29.37
C SER A 3 38.00 0.01 28.19
N TYR A 4 38.33 -0.56 27.06
CA TYR A 4 37.41 -0.59 25.92
C TYR A 4 37.21 -2.01 25.38
N SER A 5 36.04 -2.26 24.82
CA SER A 5 35.70 -3.53 24.21
C SER A 5 34.90 -3.29 22.93
N PHE A 6 34.86 -4.30 22.06
CA PHE A 6 33.96 -4.31 20.92
C PHE A 6 32.70 -5.07 21.33
N ASN A 7 31.54 -4.48 21.07
CA ASN A 7 30.28 -5.16 21.30
C ASN A 7 29.86 -5.99 20.07
N ASP A 8 28.90 -6.88 20.28
CA ASP A 8 28.39 -7.81 19.23
C ASP A 8 27.74 -7.10 18.03
N MET A 9 27.49 -5.80 18.13
CA MET A 9 26.89 -4.96 17.09
C MET A 9 27.91 -4.11 16.31
N GLY A 10 29.19 -4.43 16.43
CA GLY A 10 30.25 -3.70 15.73
C GLY A 10 30.53 -2.30 16.28
N GLY A 11 30.10 -2.00 17.49
CA GLY A 11 30.42 -0.75 18.19
C GLY A 11 31.56 -0.89 19.15
N ILE A 12 32.12 0.25 19.60
CA ILE A 12 33.15 0.34 20.62
C ILE A 12 32.54 0.87 21.91
N GLU A 13 32.71 0.16 23.00
CA GLU A 13 32.28 0.54 24.36
C GLU A 13 33.47 0.87 25.22
N ILE A 14 33.46 2.03 25.89
CA ILE A 14 34.52 2.45 26.84
C ILE A 14 33.91 2.49 28.23
N ASP A 15 34.46 1.70 29.14
CA ASP A 15 34.09 1.64 30.55
C ASP A 15 35.15 2.34 31.40
N PHE A 16 34.70 3.24 32.27
CA PHE A 16 35.54 3.95 33.21
C PHE A 16 35.44 3.42 34.65
N ASP A 17 34.95 2.17 34.81
CA ASP A 17 34.81 1.50 36.08
C ASP A 17 34.02 2.33 37.13
N GLY A 18 32.90 2.90 36.68
CA GLY A 18 32.03 3.75 37.50
C GLY A 18 32.57 5.17 37.78
N VAL A 19 33.78 5.49 37.33
CA VAL A 19 34.39 6.81 37.53
C VAL A 19 34.01 7.77 36.41
N LYS A 20 33.51 8.96 36.73
CA LYS A 20 33.18 9.98 35.75
C LYS A 20 34.45 10.53 35.08
N PRO A 21 34.65 10.38 33.76
CA PRO A 21 35.83 10.87 33.08
C PRO A 21 35.93 12.40 33.10
N SER A 22 37.16 12.93 32.98
CA SER A 22 37.45 14.36 32.98
C SER A 22 36.66 15.08 31.87
N LEU A 23 36.50 16.39 31.97
CA LEU A 23 35.83 17.19 30.97
C LEU A 23 36.54 17.10 29.60
N GLU A 24 37.84 17.07 29.62
CA GLU A 24 38.70 16.94 28.43
C GLU A 24 38.45 15.62 27.70
N ILE A 25 38.48 14.48 28.42
CA ILE A 25 38.22 13.15 27.88
C ILE A 25 36.77 13.08 27.32
N ARG A 26 35.79 13.62 28.05
CA ARG A 26 34.40 13.64 27.58
C ARG A 26 34.22 14.46 26.31
N ASN A 27 34.90 15.60 26.19
CA ASN A 27 34.85 16.44 24.98
C ASN A 27 35.52 15.73 23.80
N LYS A 28 36.63 15.03 24.02
CA LYS A 28 37.36 14.24 23.04
C LYS A 28 36.48 13.10 22.50
N MET A 29 35.82 12.35 23.36
CA MET A 29 34.89 11.29 22.99
C MET A 29 33.69 11.82 22.20
N LYS A 30 33.11 12.95 22.64
CA LYS A 30 31.98 13.57 21.94
C LYS A 30 32.35 14.07 20.54
N ALA A 31 33.55 14.56 20.34
CA ALA A 31 34.07 15.05 19.05
C ALA A 31 34.03 13.92 17.99
N VAL A 32 34.27 12.69 18.36
CA VAL A 32 34.18 11.49 17.49
C VAL A 32 32.89 10.68 17.71
N LYS A 33 31.82 11.34 18.17
CA LYS A 33 30.46 10.81 18.28
C LYS A 33 30.23 9.71 19.31
N TYR A 34 31.11 9.54 20.33
CA TYR A 34 30.74 8.71 21.47
C TYR A 34 29.59 9.29 22.26
N ARG A 35 28.67 8.42 22.66
CA ARG A 35 27.48 8.74 23.45
C ARG A 35 27.51 8.04 24.79
N TRP A 36 27.01 8.71 25.82
CA TRP A 36 26.89 8.12 27.15
C TRP A 36 25.66 7.22 27.25
N ASN A 37 25.86 5.99 27.71
CA ASN A 37 24.78 5.08 28.04
C ASN A 37 24.59 5.05 29.56
N PRO A 38 23.56 5.67 30.13
CA PRO A 38 23.37 5.76 31.58
C PRO A 38 22.96 4.43 32.22
N THR A 39 22.43 3.48 31.48
CA THR A 39 22.02 2.18 31.99
C THR A 39 23.20 1.23 32.16
N LYS A 40 24.10 1.23 31.19
CA LYS A 40 25.32 0.42 31.24
C LYS A 40 26.50 1.15 31.92
N MET A 41 26.37 2.45 32.17
CA MET A 41 27.43 3.31 32.72
C MET A 41 28.70 3.37 31.86
N ILE A 42 28.56 3.30 30.55
CA ILE A 42 29.65 3.26 29.57
C ILE A 42 29.48 4.36 28.51
N TRP A 43 30.57 4.69 27.82
CA TRP A 43 30.55 5.49 26.60
C TRP A 43 30.64 4.54 25.40
N TRP A 44 29.83 4.76 24.37
CA TRP A 44 29.78 3.91 23.19
C TRP A 44 29.70 4.70 21.87
N ALA A 45 30.28 4.15 20.80
CA ALA A 45 30.18 4.68 19.44
C ALA A 45 30.19 3.53 18.42
N TYR A 46 29.75 3.78 17.22
CA TYR A 46 29.99 2.85 16.10
C TYR A 46 31.48 2.80 15.79
N LYS A 47 31.98 1.63 15.39
CA LYS A 47 33.38 1.44 15.06
C LYS A 47 33.73 2.22 13.79
N SER A 48 34.74 3.07 13.89
CA SER A 48 35.46 3.72 12.81
C SER A 48 36.91 3.88 13.20
N ASP A 49 37.80 4.16 12.27
CA ASP A 49 39.21 4.37 12.57
C ASP A 49 39.40 5.48 13.61
N GLU A 50 38.59 6.54 13.54
CA GLU A 50 38.63 7.66 14.48
C GLU A 50 38.14 7.28 15.88
N THR A 51 37.03 6.52 15.99
CA THR A 51 36.50 6.07 17.29
C THR A 51 37.40 5.04 17.94
N GLU A 52 38.01 4.14 17.17
CA GLU A 52 38.98 3.15 17.66
C GLU A 52 40.28 3.81 18.10
N ALA A 53 40.78 4.80 17.37
CA ALA A 53 41.95 5.58 17.76
C ALA A 53 41.77 6.30 19.11
N VAL A 54 40.60 6.92 19.32
CA VAL A 54 40.24 7.59 20.58
C VAL A 54 40.08 6.59 21.72
N ALA A 55 39.53 5.41 21.48
CA ALA A 55 39.46 4.36 22.51
C ALA A 55 40.86 3.86 22.95
N LYS A 56 41.74 3.61 21.98
CA LYS A 56 43.15 3.21 22.23
C LYS A 56 43.91 4.29 22.97
N GLU A 57 43.72 5.52 22.64
CA GLU A 57 44.38 6.65 23.32
C GLU A 57 43.94 6.79 24.79
N ILE A 58 42.63 6.56 25.08
CA ILE A 58 42.07 6.69 26.43
C ILE A 58 42.36 5.47 27.29
N CYS A 59 42.33 4.27 26.71
CA CYS A 59 42.39 3.00 27.46
C CYS A 59 43.69 2.22 27.28
N GLY A 60 44.55 2.58 26.30
CA GLY A 60 45.71 1.81 25.88
C GLY A 60 45.40 0.86 24.71
N GLU A 61 46.46 0.23 24.16
CA GLU A 61 46.34 -0.55 22.90
C GLU A 61 45.61 -1.91 23.01
N VAL A 62 45.22 -2.34 24.22
CA VAL A 62 44.64 -3.68 24.45
C VAL A 62 43.14 -3.61 24.68
N ALA A 63 42.38 -4.17 23.74
CA ALA A 63 40.94 -4.41 23.94
C ALA A 63 40.76 -5.61 24.90
N VAL A 64 39.91 -5.48 25.92
CA VAL A 64 39.53 -6.59 26.78
C VAL A 64 38.63 -7.52 26.01
N ALA A 65 39.10 -8.71 25.67
CA ALA A 65 38.27 -9.74 25.05
C ALA A 65 37.20 -10.21 26.06
N THR A 66 35.96 -9.98 25.77
CA THR A 66 34.84 -10.53 26.55
C THR A 66 34.85 -12.05 26.41
N ALA A 67 35.23 -12.74 27.51
CA ALA A 67 35.19 -14.20 27.56
C ALA A 67 33.74 -14.68 27.51
N VAL A 68 33.33 -15.21 26.39
CA VAL A 68 32.06 -15.94 26.22
C VAL A 68 32.22 -17.25 27.00
N LYS A 69 31.53 -17.38 28.13
CA LYS A 69 31.30 -18.68 28.77
C LYS A 69 30.33 -19.48 27.90
N VAL A 70 30.90 -20.36 27.09
CA VAL A 70 30.13 -21.40 26.40
C VAL A 70 29.72 -22.42 27.44
N SER A 71 28.50 -22.36 27.92
CA SER A 71 27.82 -23.49 28.56
C SER A 71 27.14 -24.31 27.47
N THR A 72 27.65 -25.51 27.24
CA THR A 72 27.03 -26.51 26.39
C THR A 72 25.64 -26.86 26.93
N PRO A 73 24.56 -26.68 26.17
CA PRO A 73 23.26 -27.19 26.56
C PRO A 73 23.15 -28.66 26.15
N THR A 74 22.77 -29.49 27.11
CA THR A 74 22.29 -30.85 26.92
C THR A 74 21.13 -30.86 25.92
N PRO A 75 21.02 -31.82 24.99
CA PRO A 75 20.00 -31.80 23.97
C PRO A 75 18.63 -32.15 24.58
N VAL A 76 17.77 -31.17 24.72
CA VAL A 76 16.35 -31.39 24.91
C VAL A 76 15.74 -31.66 23.55
N THR A 77 15.37 -32.92 23.32
CA THR A 77 14.58 -33.34 22.17
C THR A 77 13.22 -32.67 22.21
N LYS A 78 13.07 -31.54 21.54
CA LYS A 78 11.78 -31.02 21.12
C LYS A 78 11.50 -31.55 19.71
N ASN A 79 10.49 -32.37 19.61
CA ASN A 79 9.83 -32.71 18.37
C ASN A 79 9.28 -31.43 17.70
N THR A 80 10.14 -30.68 17.05
CA THR A 80 9.73 -29.75 16.01
C THR A 80 9.54 -30.60 14.76
N LYS A 81 8.31 -30.86 14.39
CA LYS A 81 7.99 -31.24 13.02
C LYS A 81 8.56 -30.15 12.13
N LYS A 82 9.76 -30.40 11.57
CA LYS A 82 10.25 -29.64 10.42
C LYS A 82 9.20 -29.88 9.33
N TYR A 83 8.44 -28.84 9.01
CA TYR A 83 7.77 -28.78 7.73
C TYR A 83 8.90 -28.77 6.68
N ILE A 84 9.18 -29.95 6.14
CA ILE A 84 9.95 -30.09 4.91
C ILE A 84 9.05 -29.45 3.87
N ARG A 85 9.38 -28.23 3.42
CA ARG A 85 8.81 -27.65 2.22
C ARG A 85 8.95 -28.72 1.14
N LYS A 86 7.83 -29.30 0.70
CA LYS A 86 7.78 -29.95 -0.60
C LYS A 86 8.32 -28.93 -1.60
N THR A 87 9.07 -29.38 -2.58
CA THR A 87 9.52 -28.60 -3.73
C THR A 87 8.37 -27.67 -4.11
N PRO A 88 8.58 -26.33 -4.22
CA PRO A 88 7.50 -25.45 -4.60
C PRO A 88 6.88 -25.97 -5.90
N PRO A 89 5.54 -25.95 -6.06
CA PRO A 89 4.94 -26.25 -7.35
C PRO A 89 5.61 -25.34 -8.38
N LYS A 90 5.75 -25.82 -9.61
CA LYS A 90 6.24 -24.97 -10.71
C LYS A 90 5.41 -23.69 -10.74
N ASP A 91 6.03 -22.55 -11.00
CA ASP A 91 5.33 -21.29 -11.07
C ASP A 91 4.38 -21.16 -12.27
N TYR A 92 4.24 -22.22 -13.08
CA TYR A 92 3.36 -22.31 -14.26
C TYR A 92 2.90 -23.75 -14.50
N ALA A 93 1.75 -23.90 -15.15
CA ALA A 93 1.18 -25.22 -15.43
C ALA A 93 1.81 -25.92 -16.62
N LEU A 94 2.01 -25.21 -17.72
CA LEU A 94 2.47 -25.77 -18.99
C LEU A 94 3.36 -24.77 -19.75
N LYS A 95 4.46 -25.27 -20.36
CA LYS A 95 5.28 -24.51 -21.30
C LYS A 95 5.47 -25.34 -22.57
N VAL A 96 5.03 -24.80 -23.70
CA VAL A 96 5.07 -25.49 -25.02
C VAL A 96 5.37 -24.50 -26.13
N LYS A 97 5.89 -24.97 -27.26
CA LYS A 97 6.09 -24.13 -28.43
C LYS A 97 4.78 -23.99 -29.24
N ILE A 98 4.66 -22.88 -29.98
CA ILE A 98 3.50 -22.64 -30.85
C ILE A 98 3.32 -23.81 -31.83
N LYS A 99 4.40 -24.33 -32.46
CA LYS A 99 4.35 -25.46 -33.37
C LYS A 99 3.74 -26.73 -32.75
N ASP A 100 4.01 -26.95 -31.44
CA ASP A 100 3.51 -28.13 -30.76
C ASP A 100 1.97 -28.05 -30.60
N ILE A 101 1.43 -26.84 -30.33
CA ILE A 101 -0.01 -26.62 -30.25
C ILE A 101 -0.66 -26.73 -31.63
N VAL A 102 -0.01 -26.15 -32.66
CA VAL A 102 -0.51 -26.20 -34.04
C VAL A 102 -0.63 -27.64 -34.56
N ASN A 103 0.31 -28.51 -34.20
CA ASN A 103 0.38 -29.89 -34.64
C ASN A 103 -0.21 -30.90 -33.64
N ALA A 104 -0.73 -30.44 -32.49
CA ALA A 104 -1.26 -31.33 -31.46
C ALA A 104 -2.50 -32.09 -31.91
N ASP A 105 -2.48 -33.41 -31.69
CA ASP A 105 -3.68 -34.21 -31.81
C ASP A 105 -4.60 -34.11 -30.57
N LYS A 106 -5.76 -34.73 -30.66
CA LYS A 106 -6.74 -34.70 -29.57
C LYS A 106 -6.18 -35.30 -28.27
N ALA A 107 -5.41 -36.36 -28.35
CA ALA A 107 -4.86 -37.05 -27.18
C ALA A 107 -3.83 -36.16 -26.46
N GLN A 108 -3.01 -35.45 -27.21
CA GLN A 108 -2.03 -34.50 -26.66
C GLN A 108 -2.73 -33.32 -25.97
N LEU A 109 -3.82 -32.77 -26.54
CA LEU A 109 -4.59 -31.71 -25.93
C LEU A 109 -5.23 -32.15 -24.61
N GLU A 110 -5.76 -33.39 -24.53
CA GLU A 110 -6.33 -33.95 -23.30
C GLU A 110 -5.24 -34.13 -22.20
N VAL A 111 -4.01 -34.47 -22.57
CA VAL A 111 -2.88 -34.53 -21.62
C VAL A 111 -2.57 -33.14 -21.05
N TRP A 112 -2.50 -32.11 -21.89
CA TRP A 112 -2.21 -30.75 -21.45
C TRP A 112 -3.37 -30.16 -20.59
N GLU A 113 -4.62 -30.40 -20.98
CA GLU A 113 -5.78 -30.03 -20.17
C GLU A 113 -5.71 -30.64 -18.76
N LYS A 114 -5.31 -31.91 -18.66
CA LYS A 114 -5.12 -32.58 -17.37
C LYS A 114 -3.99 -31.91 -16.55
N LEU A 115 -2.86 -31.55 -17.18
CA LEU A 115 -1.77 -30.85 -16.49
C LEU A 115 -2.22 -29.49 -15.93
N LEU A 116 -2.97 -28.70 -16.72
CA LEU A 116 -3.56 -27.43 -16.30
C LEU A 116 -4.50 -27.64 -15.12
N LYS A 117 -5.37 -28.64 -15.20
CA LYS A 117 -6.31 -28.99 -14.14
C LYS A 117 -5.61 -29.40 -12.85
N ASP A 118 -4.62 -30.28 -12.95
CA ASP A 118 -3.86 -30.77 -11.80
C ASP A 118 -3.12 -29.62 -11.13
N TYR A 119 -2.47 -28.73 -11.90
CA TYR A 119 -1.79 -27.54 -11.39
C TYR A 119 -2.74 -26.56 -10.69
N VAL A 120 -3.84 -26.20 -11.33
CA VAL A 120 -4.82 -25.25 -10.73
C VAL A 120 -5.46 -25.86 -9.48
N ASN A 121 -5.76 -27.16 -9.48
CA ASN A 121 -6.24 -27.86 -8.29
C ASN A 121 -5.19 -27.90 -7.17
N GLU A 122 -3.92 -28.09 -7.48
CA GLU A 122 -2.83 -28.06 -6.50
C GLU A 122 -2.72 -26.68 -5.87
N VAL A 123 -2.66 -25.62 -6.70
CA VAL A 123 -2.59 -24.24 -6.24
C VAL A 123 -3.86 -23.84 -5.45
N MET A 124 -5.06 -24.31 -5.89
CA MET A 124 -6.31 -24.06 -5.15
C MET A 124 -6.50 -24.94 -3.92
N SER A 125 -5.97 -26.18 -3.91
CA SER A 125 -6.11 -27.10 -2.77
C SER A 125 -5.22 -26.69 -1.60
N GLU A 126 -4.15 -25.96 -1.86
CA GLU A 126 -3.39 -25.31 -0.80
C GLU A 126 -4.22 -24.25 -0.05
N ASP A 127 -5.33 -23.75 -0.66
CA ASP A 127 -6.24 -22.79 -0.08
C ASP A 127 -7.44 -23.39 0.66
N ASN A 128 -7.81 -24.66 0.41
CA ASN A 128 -9.03 -25.28 0.96
C ASN A 128 -8.71 -26.47 1.85
N SER A 129 -8.65 -26.25 3.16
CA SER A 129 -8.74 -27.31 4.15
C SER A 129 -10.17 -27.86 4.39
N ASP A 130 -11.15 -27.37 3.66
CA ASP A 130 -12.53 -27.89 3.69
C ASP A 130 -12.81 -28.76 2.47
N HIS A 131 -13.16 -30.03 2.73
CA HIS A 131 -13.60 -31.05 1.77
C HIS A 131 -14.96 -30.74 1.09
N SER A 132 -15.28 -29.50 0.80
CA SER A 132 -16.41 -29.15 -0.05
C SER A 132 -15.89 -28.74 -1.44
N GLY A 133 -15.60 -29.74 -2.23
CA GLY A 133 -15.67 -29.86 -3.68
C GLY A 133 -15.58 -28.60 -4.56
N ASN A 134 -14.56 -27.75 -4.43
CA ASN A 134 -14.23 -26.83 -5.49
C ASN A 134 -13.19 -27.48 -6.43
N SER A 135 -13.63 -28.49 -7.17
CA SER A 135 -12.94 -28.93 -8.38
C SER A 135 -13.03 -27.82 -9.42
N VAL A 136 -11.95 -27.68 -10.24
CA VAL A 136 -11.98 -26.85 -11.46
C VAL A 136 -13.34 -26.98 -12.12
N SER A 137 -14.01 -25.86 -12.34
CA SER A 137 -15.37 -25.90 -12.92
C SER A 137 -15.31 -26.41 -14.34
N LYS A 138 -16.32 -27.14 -14.79
CA LYS A 138 -16.47 -27.56 -16.19
C LYS A 138 -16.40 -26.41 -17.19
N SER A 139 -16.69 -25.18 -16.73
CA SER A 139 -16.54 -23.97 -17.52
C SER A 139 -15.05 -23.61 -17.75
N GLN A 140 -14.19 -23.81 -16.77
CA GLN A 140 -12.75 -23.51 -16.88
C GLN A 140 -12.03 -24.55 -17.79
N GLU A 141 -12.37 -25.84 -17.66
CA GLU A 141 -11.89 -26.89 -18.59
C GLU A 141 -12.27 -26.55 -20.03
N SER A 142 -13.51 -26.11 -20.26
CA SER A 142 -13.95 -25.67 -21.59
C SER A 142 -13.20 -24.44 -22.11
N ILE A 143 -12.71 -23.56 -21.23
CA ILE A 143 -11.92 -22.38 -21.61
C ILE A 143 -10.56 -22.83 -22.15
N TRP A 144 -9.80 -23.68 -21.46
CA TRP A 144 -8.48 -24.13 -21.87
C TRP A 144 -8.50 -24.84 -23.22
N MET A 145 -9.45 -25.76 -23.42
CA MET A 145 -9.60 -26.43 -24.71
C MET A 145 -9.94 -25.47 -25.85
N ASN A 146 -10.69 -24.41 -25.55
CA ASN A 146 -10.97 -23.36 -26.52
C ASN A 146 -9.72 -22.54 -26.82
N CYS A 147 -8.89 -22.21 -25.80
CA CYS A 147 -7.61 -21.50 -25.98
C CYS A 147 -6.67 -22.29 -26.92
N PHE A 148 -6.45 -23.57 -26.66
CA PHE A 148 -5.62 -24.41 -27.52
C PHE A 148 -6.11 -24.45 -28.96
N ARG A 149 -7.41 -24.70 -29.18
CA ARG A 149 -8.01 -24.73 -30.53
C ARG A 149 -7.95 -23.38 -31.21
N PHE A 150 -8.17 -22.29 -30.48
CA PHE A 150 -8.09 -20.95 -31.02
C PHE A 150 -6.65 -20.62 -31.44
N ILE A 151 -5.66 -20.90 -30.60
CA ILE A 151 -4.24 -20.69 -30.89
C ILE A 151 -3.82 -21.56 -32.10
N ALA A 152 -4.11 -22.85 -32.08
CA ALA A 152 -3.80 -23.75 -33.18
C ALA A 152 -4.35 -23.25 -34.52
N LYS A 153 -5.64 -22.89 -34.55
CA LYS A 153 -6.32 -22.40 -35.76
C LYS A 153 -5.69 -21.11 -36.29
N ASN A 154 -5.43 -20.15 -35.43
CA ASN A 154 -5.04 -18.81 -35.85
C ASN A 154 -3.55 -18.64 -36.06
N LEU A 155 -2.68 -19.43 -35.36
CA LEU A 155 -1.23 -19.33 -35.48
C LEU A 155 -0.62 -20.38 -36.43
N ALA A 156 -1.41 -21.28 -37.01
CA ALA A 156 -0.92 -22.24 -38.01
C ALA A 156 -0.26 -21.58 -39.23
N GLY A 157 -0.64 -20.34 -39.56
CA GLY A 157 -0.09 -19.57 -40.67
C GLY A 157 1.14 -18.72 -40.34
N LEU A 158 1.70 -18.81 -39.14
CA LEU A 158 2.97 -18.18 -38.79
C LEU A 158 4.15 -18.80 -39.53
N SER A 159 5.23 -18.03 -39.69
CA SER A 159 6.49 -18.58 -40.22
C SER A 159 7.02 -19.74 -39.37
N ALA A 160 7.84 -20.63 -39.95
CA ALA A 160 8.42 -21.73 -39.19
C ALA A 160 9.32 -21.25 -38.02
N SER A 161 9.98 -20.11 -38.16
CA SER A 161 10.76 -19.49 -37.11
C SER A 161 9.87 -18.94 -35.98
N ASP A 162 8.73 -18.33 -36.33
CA ASP A 162 7.82 -17.77 -35.35
C ASP A 162 7.05 -18.85 -34.57
N GLN A 163 6.85 -20.01 -35.18
CA GLN A 163 6.27 -21.17 -34.50
C GLN A 163 7.20 -21.82 -33.46
N GLU A 164 8.49 -21.45 -33.38
CA GLU A 164 9.42 -21.92 -32.35
C GLU A 164 9.31 -21.15 -31.03
N TYR A 165 8.59 -20.01 -30.97
CA TYR A 165 8.39 -19.29 -29.73
C TYR A 165 7.60 -20.10 -28.70
N GLU A 166 7.96 -19.92 -27.42
CA GLU A 166 7.34 -20.61 -26.28
C GLU A 166 6.11 -19.88 -25.79
N LEU A 167 5.06 -20.63 -25.51
CA LEU A 167 3.86 -20.19 -24.78
C LEU A 167 3.85 -20.81 -23.39
N VAL A 168 3.56 -20.01 -22.38
CA VAL A 168 3.47 -20.42 -20.98
C VAL A 168 2.02 -20.21 -20.51
N PHE A 169 1.43 -21.26 -19.93
CA PHE A 169 0.04 -21.28 -19.48
C PHE A 169 -0.04 -21.23 -17.97
N GLU A 170 -1.02 -20.49 -17.45
CA GLU A 170 -1.35 -20.37 -16.03
C GLU A 170 -0.10 -20.03 -15.18
N TYR A 171 0.62 -18.98 -15.57
CA TYR A 171 1.78 -18.52 -14.82
C TYR A 171 1.32 -17.80 -13.54
N SER A 172 1.71 -18.33 -12.37
CA SER A 172 1.45 -17.69 -11.08
C SER A 172 2.36 -16.49 -10.89
N LEU A 173 1.78 -15.30 -10.83
CA LEU A 173 2.55 -14.08 -10.62
C LEU A 173 3.19 -14.08 -9.22
N PRO A 174 4.53 -13.94 -9.08
CA PRO A 174 5.24 -14.08 -7.81
C PRO A 174 4.70 -13.14 -6.73
N GLY A 175 4.38 -13.67 -5.54
CA GLY A 175 3.87 -12.88 -4.41
C GLY A 175 2.40 -12.49 -4.52
N THR A 176 1.66 -13.02 -5.49
CA THR A 176 0.18 -12.95 -5.53
C THR A 176 -0.43 -14.27 -5.09
N VAL A 177 -1.68 -14.27 -4.65
CA VAL A 177 -2.36 -15.50 -4.19
C VAL A 177 -3.07 -16.20 -5.35
N HIS A 178 -3.67 -15.43 -6.28
CA HIS A 178 -4.59 -15.98 -7.29
C HIS A 178 -4.41 -15.38 -8.69
N GLU A 179 -3.48 -14.44 -8.87
CA GLU A 179 -3.34 -13.77 -10.15
C GLU A 179 -2.50 -14.64 -11.11
N ARG A 180 -3.16 -15.19 -12.12
CA ARG A 180 -2.58 -16.05 -13.13
C ARG A 180 -3.14 -15.68 -14.50
N PRO A 181 -2.34 -15.03 -15.36
CA PRO A 181 -2.69 -14.84 -16.75
C PRO A 181 -2.83 -16.19 -17.48
N ASP A 182 -3.81 -16.29 -18.36
CA ASP A 182 -4.10 -17.53 -19.08
C ASP A 182 -2.90 -18.00 -19.92
N VAL A 183 -2.29 -17.10 -20.70
CA VAL A 183 -1.17 -17.43 -21.58
C VAL A 183 -0.16 -16.30 -21.65
N PHE A 184 1.14 -16.63 -21.62
CA PHE A 184 2.24 -15.73 -21.94
C PHE A 184 2.99 -16.17 -23.20
N LEU A 185 3.39 -15.19 -24.00
CA LEU A 185 4.38 -15.33 -25.07
C LEU A 185 5.61 -14.50 -24.67
N LEU A 186 6.79 -15.13 -24.59
CA LEU A 186 8.04 -14.50 -24.17
C LEU A 186 9.01 -14.38 -25.34
N THR A 187 9.58 -13.18 -25.51
CA THR A 187 10.74 -12.90 -26.34
C THR A 187 11.90 -12.37 -25.48
N ASN A 188 13.05 -12.07 -26.05
CA ASN A 188 14.13 -11.43 -25.30
C ASN A 188 13.78 -10.01 -24.82
N ASN A 189 12.87 -9.31 -25.52
CA ASN A 189 12.56 -7.92 -25.22
C ASN A 189 11.12 -7.71 -24.75
N LYS A 190 10.24 -8.70 -24.92
CA LYS A 190 8.81 -8.57 -24.63
C LYS A 190 8.26 -9.73 -23.80
N ALA A 191 7.34 -9.39 -22.89
CA ALA A 191 6.44 -10.33 -22.22
C ALA A 191 5.01 -9.99 -22.62
N ILE A 192 4.36 -10.86 -23.38
CA ILE A 192 3.04 -10.64 -23.96
C ILE A 192 2.03 -11.51 -23.23
N SER A 193 1.14 -10.89 -22.46
CA SER A 193 0.04 -11.54 -21.75
C SER A 193 -1.20 -11.61 -22.63
N LEU A 194 -1.80 -12.77 -22.72
CA LEU A 194 -3.01 -13.06 -23.49
C LEU A 194 -4.08 -13.60 -22.54
N GLU A 195 -5.12 -12.84 -22.30
CA GLU A 195 -6.23 -13.23 -21.44
C GLU A 195 -7.44 -13.63 -22.29
N PHE A 196 -7.89 -14.87 -22.21
CA PHE A 196 -8.92 -15.42 -23.08
C PHE A 196 -10.32 -15.30 -22.50
N LYS A 197 -11.25 -14.76 -23.26
CA LYS A 197 -12.66 -14.62 -22.89
C LYS A 197 -13.57 -15.16 -23.99
N ARG A 198 -14.52 -16.02 -23.61
CA ARG A 198 -15.54 -16.52 -24.53
C ARG A 198 -16.75 -15.60 -24.53
N LYS A 199 -16.57 -14.36 -24.96
CA LYS A 199 -17.58 -13.31 -24.96
C LYS A 199 -17.62 -12.59 -26.31
N GLU A 200 -18.74 -11.95 -26.62
CA GLU A 200 -18.88 -11.05 -27.78
C GLU A 200 -18.17 -9.71 -27.52
N ALA A 201 -18.29 -9.21 -26.30
CA ALA A 201 -17.60 -8.00 -25.83
C ALA A 201 -17.05 -8.21 -24.44
N PRO A 202 -15.92 -7.56 -24.09
CA PRO A 202 -15.37 -7.61 -22.74
C PRO A 202 -16.33 -6.94 -21.75
N GLN A 203 -16.35 -7.45 -20.52
CA GLN A 203 -17.10 -6.86 -19.43
C GLN A 203 -16.32 -5.69 -18.83
N ILE A 204 -16.99 -4.53 -18.71
CA ILE A 204 -16.42 -3.28 -18.21
C ILE A 204 -17.25 -2.81 -17.00
N ASP A 205 -16.61 -2.14 -16.05
CA ASP A 205 -17.24 -1.46 -14.90
C ASP A 205 -18.07 -2.36 -13.96
N SER A 206 -17.64 -3.59 -13.77
CA SER A 206 -18.19 -4.51 -12.77
C SER A 206 -17.09 -5.13 -11.91
N ASN A 207 -17.48 -5.83 -10.83
CA ASN A 207 -16.54 -6.65 -10.04
C ASN A 207 -15.84 -7.78 -10.84
N LYS A 208 -16.24 -7.97 -12.10
CA LYS A 208 -15.68 -8.93 -13.06
C LYS A 208 -15.18 -8.22 -14.31
N ASP A 209 -14.60 -7.05 -14.19
CA ASP A 209 -14.08 -6.26 -15.30
C ASP A 209 -12.90 -6.97 -15.98
N ASP A 210 -13.13 -7.45 -17.21
CA ASP A 210 -12.12 -8.20 -17.99
C ASP A 210 -10.93 -7.30 -18.39
N VAL A 211 -11.20 -6.01 -18.70
CA VAL A 211 -10.15 -5.05 -19.09
C VAL A 211 -9.29 -4.70 -17.89
N ALA A 212 -9.90 -4.48 -16.73
CA ALA A 212 -9.18 -4.20 -15.49
C ALA A 212 -8.28 -5.39 -15.09
N GLN A 213 -8.70 -6.64 -15.36
CA GLN A 213 -7.87 -7.82 -15.13
C GLN A 213 -6.60 -7.81 -16.02
N ALA A 214 -6.76 -7.54 -17.32
CA ALA A 214 -5.63 -7.46 -18.24
C ALA A 214 -4.67 -6.30 -17.89
N ILE A 215 -5.23 -5.16 -17.44
CA ILE A 215 -4.43 -4.03 -16.93
C ILE A 215 -3.65 -4.46 -15.68
N ARG A 216 -4.28 -5.13 -14.69
CA ARG A 216 -3.60 -5.58 -13.47
C ARG A 216 -2.40 -6.47 -13.81
N TYR A 217 -2.53 -7.42 -14.72
CA TYR A 217 -1.42 -8.30 -15.11
C TYR A 217 -0.27 -7.52 -15.73
N LYS A 218 -0.58 -6.60 -16.65
CA LYS A 218 0.43 -5.72 -17.26
C LYS A 218 1.16 -4.91 -16.22
N GLU A 219 0.41 -4.18 -15.38
CA GLU A 219 0.96 -3.32 -14.33
C GLU A 219 1.80 -4.12 -13.32
N TRP A 220 1.30 -5.30 -12.94
CA TRP A 220 2.02 -6.15 -12.00
C TRP A 220 3.37 -6.58 -12.56
N LEU A 221 3.42 -7.06 -13.79
CA LEU A 221 4.65 -7.45 -14.45
C LEU A 221 5.64 -6.29 -14.62
N GLN A 222 5.15 -5.12 -15.00
CA GLN A 222 5.99 -3.93 -15.17
C GLN A 222 6.58 -3.43 -13.85
N ASN A 223 5.80 -3.48 -12.78
CA ASN A 223 6.16 -2.82 -11.52
C ASN A 223 6.76 -3.77 -10.48
N HIS A 224 6.39 -5.06 -10.51
CA HIS A 224 6.69 -6.02 -9.45
C HIS A 224 7.50 -7.22 -9.88
N HIS A 225 7.58 -7.53 -11.16
CA HIS A 225 8.33 -8.67 -11.64
C HIS A 225 9.80 -8.29 -11.80
N LYS A 226 10.67 -8.85 -10.94
CA LYS A 226 12.07 -8.45 -10.83
C LYS A 226 12.81 -8.58 -12.18
N GLU A 227 12.75 -9.74 -12.82
CA GLU A 227 13.44 -9.97 -14.10
C GLU A 227 12.91 -9.09 -15.23
N THR A 228 11.61 -8.74 -15.23
CA THR A 228 11.05 -7.80 -16.20
C THR A 228 11.65 -6.41 -16.02
N LYS A 229 11.79 -5.95 -14.77
CA LYS A 229 12.36 -4.63 -14.44
C LYS A 229 13.87 -4.59 -14.72
N ASP A 230 14.61 -5.56 -14.21
CA ASP A 230 16.08 -5.58 -14.30
C ASP A 230 16.56 -5.69 -15.74
N ARG A 231 15.79 -6.36 -16.60
CA ARG A 231 16.10 -6.50 -18.04
C ARG A 231 15.38 -5.49 -18.93
N ALA A 232 14.58 -4.57 -18.36
CA ALA A 232 13.79 -3.60 -19.09
C ALA A 232 12.88 -4.22 -20.18
N ILE A 233 12.24 -5.36 -19.86
CA ILE A 233 11.36 -6.09 -20.79
C ILE A 233 10.08 -5.29 -20.99
N GLU A 234 9.68 -5.07 -22.24
CA GLU A 234 8.41 -4.44 -22.59
C GLU A 234 7.26 -5.40 -22.29
N VAL A 235 6.26 -4.93 -21.53
CA VAL A 235 5.06 -5.73 -21.22
C VAL A 235 3.90 -5.30 -22.08
N LYS A 236 3.35 -6.23 -22.83
CA LYS A 236 2.09 -6.09 -23.58
C LYS A 236 1.00 -6.93 -22.92
N SER A 237 -0.23 -6.50 -22.98
CA SER A 237 -1.37 -7.27 -22.52
C SER A 237 -2.54 -7.12 -23.47
N TYR A 238 -3.17 -8.24 -23.79
CA TYR A 238 -4.29 -8.33 -24.73
C TYR A 238 -5.43 -9.15 -24.15
N LEU A 239 -6.65 -8.73 -24.43
CA LEU A 239 -7.86 -9.55 -24.27
C LEU A 239 -8.15 -10.29 -25.58
N VAL A 240 -8.25 -11.60 -25.50
CA VAL A 240 -8.57 -12.45 -26.66
C VAL A 240 -10.02 -12.92 -26.58
N CYS A 241 -10.91 -12.26 -27.31
CA CYS A 241 -12.33 -12.61 -27.38
C CYS A 241 -12.57 -13.70 -28.43
N THR A 242 -12.86 -14.91 -27.97
CA THR A 242 -12.97 -16.09 -28.85
C THR A 242 -14.37 -16.33 -29.43
N HIS A 243 -15.33 -15.48 -29.09
CA HIS A 243 -16.68 -15.59 -29.65
C HIS A 243 -16.72 -15.12 -31.12
N LYS A 244 -17.48 -15.81 -31.97
CA LYS A 244 -17.54 -15.54 -33.41
C LYS A 244 -18.03 -14.15 -33.80
N ASN A 245 -18.82 -13.49 -32.91
CA ASN A 245 -19.34 -12.16 -33.11
C ASN A 245 -18.53 -11.09 -32.32
N ALA A 246 -17.39 -11.43 -31.79
CA ALA A 246 -16.57 -10.47 -31.08
C ALA A 246 -15.93 -9.46 -32.02
N GLU A 247 -15.90 -8.20 -31.60
CA GLU A 247 -15.30 -7.11 -32.37
C GLU A 247 -13.90 -6.77 -31.80
N MET A 248 -12.94 -6.57 -32.71
CA MET A 248 -11.60 -6.10 -32.36
C MET A 248 -11.64 -4.62 -31.99
N GLY A 249 -10.70 -4.19 -31.17
CA GLY A 249 -10.63 -2.78 -30.76
C GLY A 249 -9.55 -2.52 -29.72
N MET A 250 -9.69 -1.39 -29.07
CA MET A 250 -8.83 -0.99 -27.95
C MET A 250 -9.67 -0.37 -26.84
N LEU A 251 -9.49 -0.84 -25.61
CA LEU A 251 -10.15 -0.29 -24.42
C LEU A 251 -9.11 -0.02 -23.33
N ARG A 252 -9.06 1.21 -22.85
CA ARG A 252 -8.15 1.65 -21.76
C ARG A 252 -6.69 1.21 -22.00
N GLY A 253 -6.22 1.25 -23.24
CA GLY A 253 -4.87 0.85 -23.62
C GLY A 253 -4.61 -0.65 -23.70
N ILE A 254 -5.68 -1.49 -23.57
CA ILE A 254 -5.63 -2.93 -23.80
C ILE A 254 -6.24 -3.24 -25.16
N GLY A 255 -5.48 -3.93 -26.01
CA GLY A 255 -5.97 -4.39 -27.32
C GLY A 255 -6.92 -5.56 -27.15
N ILE A 256 -8.06 -5.51 -27.91
CA ILE A 256 -9.02 -6.60 -28.00
C ILE A 256 -8.73 -7.36 -29.28
N LEU A 257 -8.36 -8.63 -29.16
CA LEU A 257 -8.05 -9.51 -30.25
C LEU A 257 -9.21 -10.48 -30.49
N THR A 258 -9.43 -10.78 -31.75
CA THR A 258 -10.43 -11.76 -32.22
C THR A 258 -9.80 -12.70 -33.22
N GLY A 259 -10.56 -13.68 -33.76
CA GLY A 259 -10.06 -14.55 -34.82
C GLY A 259 -9.62 -13.82 -36.08
N ASP A 260 -10.08 -12.58 -36.29
CA ASP A 260 -9.79 -11.81 -37.51
C ASP A 260 -8.43 -11.09 -37.47
N ASN A 261 -7.97 -10.66 -36.26
CA ASN A 261 -6.73 -9.90 -36.13
C ASN A 261 -5.64 -10.57 -35.27
N PHE A 262 -5.94 -11.67 -34.58
CA PHE A 262 -5.03 -12.31 -33.62
C PHE A 262 -3.68 -12.66 -34.25
N ARG A 263 -3.68 -13.33 -35.42
CA ARG A 263 -2.45 -13.72 -36.10
C ARG A 263 -1.63 -12.51 -36.52
N ASP A 264 -2.25 -11.50 -37.08
CA ASP A 264 -1.56 -10.32 -37.62
C ASP A 264 -0.89 -9.55 -36.48
N VAL A 265 -1.59 -9.37 -35.35
CA VAL A 265 -1.03 -8.73 -34.15
C VAL A 265 0.12 -9.54 -33.58
N ILE A 266 -0.01 -10.86 -33.43
CA ILE A 266 1.10 -11.70 -32.94
C ILE A 266 2.29 -11.65 -33.91
N THR A 267 2.06 -11.67 -35.22
CA THR A 267 3.13 -11.53 -36.24
C THR A 267 3.86 -10.18 -36.07
N ASP A 268 3.10 -9.10 -35.87
CA ASP A 268 3.67 -7.78 -35.67
C ASP A 268 4.47 -7.68 -34.35
N GLU A 269 3.98 -8.31 -33.27
CA GLU A 269 4.68 -8.35 -31.99
C GLU A 269 5.98 -9.18 -32.07
N LEU A 270 6.02 -10.22 -32.89
CA LEU A 270 7.23 -11.04 -33.08
C LEU A 270 8.21 -10.45 -34.10
N ARG A 271 7.83 -9.41 -34.83
CA ARG A 271 8.68 -8.81 -35.85
C ARG A 271 9.96 -8.24 -35.27
N GLY A 272 11.12 -8.79 -35.69
CA GLY A 272 12.43 -8.38 -35.19
C GLY A 272 12.80 -8.91 -33.82
N GLU A 273 11.95 -9.72 -33.21
CA GLU A 273 12.21 -10.35 -31.93
C GLU A 273 13.04 -11.64 -32.09
N VAL A 274 13.66 -12.04 -31.00
CA VAL A 274 14.33 -13.33 -30.88
C VAL A 274 13.75 -14.12 -29.70
N GLN A 275 13.87 -15.45 -29.77
CA GLN A 275 13.38 -16.32 -28.70
C GLN A 275 14.02 -15.97 -27.36
N CYS A 276 13.24 -16.04 -26.30
CA CYS A 276 13.69 -15.73 -24.94
C CYS A 276 14.78 -16.74 -24.51
N THR A 277 15.99 -16.27 -24.29
CA THR A 277 17.12 -17.08 -23.85
C THR A 277 17.18 -17.27 -22.34
N PHE A 278 16.41 -16.53 -21.58
CA PHE A 278 16.33 -16.53 -20.10
C PHE A 278 14.92 -16.83 -19.57
N SER A 279 14.13 -17.60 -20.34
CA SER A 279 12.75 -17.90 -19.93
C SER A 279 12.66 -18.63 -18.59
N ALA A 280 13.68 -19.43 -18.23
CA ALA A 280 13.72 -20.13 -16.94
C ALA A 280 13.90 -19.15 -15.76
N GLU A 281 14.84 -18.21 -15.89
CA GLU A 281 15.09 -17.17 -14.88
C GLU A 281 13.89 -16.24 -14.75
N TRP A 282 13.29 -15.84 -15.87
CA TRP A 282 12.10 -14.99 -15.87
C TRP A 282 10.92 -15.66 -15.16
N LEU A 283 10.67 -16.94 -15.45
CA LEU A 283 9.59 -17.72 -14.82
C LEU A 283 9.84 -18.00 -13.32
N ALA A 284 11.09 -18.00 -12.89
CA ALA A 284 11.49 -18.14 -11.49
C ALA A 284 11.72 -16.79 -10.78
N SER A 285 11.25 -15.70 -11.38
CA SER A 285 11.45 -14.34 -10.86
C SER A 285 10.84 -14.13 -9.49
N SER A 286 11.48 -13.28 -8.70
CA SER A 286 10.91 -12.80 -7.44
C SER A 286 10.10 -11.51 -7.64
N LYS A 287 9.28 -11.20 -6.62
CA LYS A 287 8.57 -9.93 -6.55
C LYS A 287 9.52 -8.81 -6.16
N THR A 288 9.43 -7.67 -6.85
CA THR A 288 10.06 -6.41 -6.45
C THR A 288 9.08 -5.59 -5.61
N GLU A 289 9.55 -5.01 -4.53
CA GLU A 289 8.74 -4.16 -3.66
C GLU A 289 8.52 -2.77 -4.26
N MET A 290 7.32 -2.22 -4.02
CA MET A 290 7.04 -0.82 -4.32
C MET A 290 7.42 0.08 -3.14
N PRO A 291 7.90 1.30 -3.39
CA PRO A 291 8.09 2.27 -2.33
C PRO A 291 6.74 2.59 -1.66
N ASP A 292 6.79 2.88 -0.38
CA ASP A 292 5.64 3.47 0.31
C ASP A 292 5.42 4.93 -0.14
N MET A 293 4.34 5.54 0.37
CA MET A 293 4.01 6.93 0.03
C MET A 293 5.14 7.91 0.37
N LEU A 294 5.83 7.73 1.50
CA LEU A 294 6.88 8.63 1.94
C LEU A 294 8.14 8.46 1.10
N GLN A 295 8.52 7.23 0.79
CA GLN A 295 9.59 6.92 -0.13
C GLN A 295 9.30 7.45 -1.55
N ALA A 296 8.04 7.34 -2.00
CA ALA A 296 7.63 7.86 -3.30
C ALA A 296 7.77 9.38 -3.37
N ILE A 297 7.38 10.10 -2.32
CA ILE A 297 7.57 11.55 -2.21
C ILE A 297 9.06 11.90 -2.18
N GLU A 298 9.87 11.17 -1.43
CA GLU A 298 11.31 11.38 -1.39
C GLU A 298 11.93 11.26 -2.78
N ILE A 299 11.62 10.20 -3.52
CA ILE A 299 12.11 9.99 -4.89
C ILE A 299 11.64 11.15 -5.80
N MET A 300 10.38 11.56 -5.68
CA MET A 300 9.79 12.61 -6.49
C MET A 300 10.51 13.97 -6.30
N TYR A 301 10.70 14.37 -5.07
CA TYR A 301 11.29 15.68 -4.75
C TYR A 301 12.83 15.68 -4.79
N ARG A 302 13.50 14.55 -4.56
CA ARG A 302 14.97 14.43 -4.59
C ARG A 302 15.49 14.12 -5.99
N GLU A 303 14.85 13.20 -6.70
CA GLU A 303 15.35 12.70 -7.99
C GLU A 303 14.64 13.34 -9.19
N GLY A 304 13.60 14.14 -8.97
CA GLY A 304 12.85 14.79 -10.02
C GLY A 304 12.05 13.84 -10.90
N ARG A 305 11.81 12.61 -10.45
CA ARG A 305 11.02 11.61 -11.17
C ARG A 305 9.86 11.11 -10.34
N ILE A 306 8.75 10.87 -10.99
CA ILE A 306 7.58 10.28 -10.34
C ILE A 306 7.79 8.76 -10.29
N PRO A 307 7.95 8.16 -9.08
CA PRO A 307 8.19 6.73 -8.98
C PRO A 307 6.89 5.96 -9.19
N TYR A 308 6.98 4.86 -9.88
CA TYR A 308 5.97 3.78 -9.88
C TYR A 308 4.51 4.23 -10.01
N ILE A 309 4.27 5.12 -10.94
CA ILE A 309 2.91 5.39 -11.40
C ILE A 309 2.58 4.35 -12.47
N SER A 310 1.45 3.66 -12.33
CA SER A 310 0.92 2.77 -13.36
C SER A 310 0.72 3.53 -14.69
N ASP A 311 0.73 2.82 -15.80
CA ASP A 311 0.46 3.47 -17.10
C ASP A 311 -0.90 4.16 -17.12
N VAL A 312 -1.90 3.59 -16.43
CA VAL A 312 -3.21 4.21 -16.25
C VAL A 312 -3.09 5.52 -15.47
N ASN A 313 -2.33 5.51 -14.39
CA ASN A 313 -2.13 6.71 -13.58
C ASN A 313 -1.29 7.77 -14.33
N LYS A 314 -0.29 7.35 -15.12
CA LYS A 314 0.46 8.25 -16.02
C LYS A 314 -0.44 8.89 -17.07
N ASN A 315 -1.33 8.11 -17.66
CA ASN A 315 -2.31 8.61 -18.61
C ASN A 315 -3.27 9.60 -17.96
N CYS A 316 -3.82 9.25 -16.79
CA CYS A 316 -4.65 10.15 -15.99
C CYS A 316 -3.90 11.45 -15.67
N LEU A 317 -2.67 11.38 -15.16
CA LEU A 317 -1.84 12.55 -14.87
C LEU A 317 -1.64 13.42 -16.12
N SER A 318 -1.23 12.82 -17.24
CA SER A 318 -1.02 13.53 -18.51
C SER A 318 -2.28 14.23 -19.00
N LYS A 319 -3.44 13.59 -18.92
CA LYS A 319 -4.72 14.17 -19.27
C LYS A 319 -5.09 15.35 -18.37
N VAL A 320 -4.95 15.17 -17.06
CA VAL A 320 -5.25 16.23 -16.09
C VAL A 320 -4.34 17.45 -16.31
N LEU A 321 -3.04 17.24 -16.50
CA LEU A 321 -2.09 18.34 -16.81
C LEU A 321 -2.49 19.03 -18.12
N GLY A 322 -2.92 18.29 -19.15
CA GLY A 322 -3.44 18.87 -20.38
C GLY A 322 -4.69 19.72 -20.16
N TYR A 323 -5.61 19.31 -19.29
CA TYR A 323 -6.78 20.10 -18.91
C TYR A 323 -6.44 21.35 -18.09
N ILE A 324 -5.42 21.26 -17.22
CA ILE A 324 -4.88 22.40 -16.47
C ILE A 324 -4.31 23.44 -17.45
N ASP A 325 -3.51 23.01 -18.42
CA ASP A 325 -2.94 23.88 -19.44
C ASP A 325 -4.01 24.53 -20.32
N ASP A 326 -5.05 23.77 -20.73
CA ASP A 326 -6.17 24.32 -21.49
C ASP A 326 -6.95 25.36 -20.69
N ALA A 327 -7.22 25.08 -19.40
CA ALA A 327 -7.91 26.02 -18.52
C ALA A 327 -7.10 27.32 -18.32
N ARG A 328 -5.79 27.21 -18.15
CA ARG A 328 -4.87 28.36 -18.02
C ARG A 328 -4.86 29.21 -19.31
N LYS A 329 -4.74 28.57 -20.49
CA LYS A 329 -4.69 29.26 -21.79
C LYS A 329 -6.01 29.92 -22.17
N ASN A 330 -7.13 29.27 -21.87
CA ASN A 330 -8.46 29.69 -22.28
C ASN A 330 -9.28 30.33 -21.16
N GLN A 331 -8.64 30.71 -20.06
CA GLN A 331 -9.25 31.45 -18.95
C GLN A 331 -10.50 30.78 -18.44
N LYS A 332 -10.42 29.49 -18.02
CA LYS A 332 -11.56 28.68 -17.60
C LYS A 332 -11.59 28.43 -16.11
N LYS A 333 -12.80 28.23 -15.62
CA LYS A 333 -13.07 27.63 -14.29
C LYS A 333 -13.38 26.14 -14.49
N LEU A 334 -12.62 25.25 -13.82
CA LEU A 334 -12.67 23.84 -14.09
C LEU A 334 -12.73 23.01 -12.79
N LEU A 335 -13.67 22.10 -12.70
CA LEU A 335 -13.70 21.02 -11.72
C LEU A 335 -13.30 19.70 -12.42
N ILE A 336 -12.30 19.01 -11.89
CA ILE A 336 -11.92 17.67 -12.34
C ILE A 336 -12.21 16.70 -11.20
N LEU A 337 -13.00 15.65 -11.43
CA LEU A 337 -13.23 14.58 -10.46
C LEU A 337 -12.46 13.32 -10.90
N ILE A 338 -11.35 13.07 -10.21
CA ILE A 338 -10.59 11.84 -10.39
C ILE A 338 -11.17 10.80 -9.46
N ASN A 339 -11.76 9.75 -10.01
CA ASN A 339 -12.30 8.65 -9.22
C ASN A 339 -11.55 7.34 -9.46
N GLY A 340 -11.71 6.39 -8.56
CA GLY A 340 -11.05 5.09 -8.69
C GLY A 340 -11.33 4.17 -7.52
N VAL A 341 -11.05 2.89 -7.75
CA VAL A 341 -11.18 1.85 -6.72
C VAL A 341 -10.29 2.13 -5.51
N PRO A 342 -10.57 1.54 -4.33
CA PRO A 342 -9.66 1.63 -3.18
C PRO A 342 -8.25 1.17 -3.56
N GLY A 343 -7.24 1.97 -3.15
CA GLY A 343 -5.84 1.65 -3.47
C GLY A 343 -5.38 1.95 -4.90
N ALA A 344 -6.20 2.55 -5.75
CA ALA A 344 -5.85 2.85 -7.15
C ALA A 344 -4.80 3.97 -7.35
N GLY A 345 -4.25 4.53 -6.26
CA GLY A 345 -3.21 5.56 -6.35
C GLY A 345 -3.73 6.99 -6.56
N LYS A 346 -5.00 7.28 -6.22
CA LYS A 346 -5.57 8.64 -6.30
C LYS A 346 -4.70 9.68 -5.61
N THR A 347 -4.27 9.42 -4.38
CA THR A 347 -3.37 10.27 -3.61
C THR A 347 -2.05 10.49 -4.34
N ALA A 348 -1.46 9.43 -4.92
CA ALA A 348 -0.22 9.52 -5.68
C ALA A 348 -0.38 10.42 -6.93
N VAL A 349 -1.49 10.28 -7.66
CA VAL A 349 -1.80 11.17 -8.81
C VAL A 349 -1.96 12.61 -8.33
N GLY A 350 -2.69 12.85 -7.24
CA GLY A 350 -2.86 14.20 -6.67
C GLY A 350 -1.54 14.83 -6.27
N GLN A 351 -0.65 14.09 -5.60
CA GLN A 351 0.69 14.56 -5.23
C GLN A 351 1.57 14.81 -6.46
N SER A 352 1.46 13.98 -7.49
CA SER A 352 2.19 14.16 -8.74
C SER A 352 1.77 15.44 -9.49
N ILE A 353 0.46 15.77 -9.46
CA ILE A 353 -0.04 17.02 -10.03
C ILE A 353 0.57 18.22 -9.27
N VAL A 354 0.57 18.19 -7.94
CA VAL A 354 1.18 19.26 -7.13
C VAL A 354 2.67 19.40 -7.45
N TYR A 355 3.39 18.28 -7.52
CA TYR A 355 4.81 18.27 -7.85
C TYR A 355 5.06 18.89 -9.24
N GLU A 356 4.35 18.44 -10.28
CA GLU A 356 4.52 18.92 -11.66
C GLU A 356 4.22 20.42 -11.78
N GLU A 357 3.17 20.92 -11.11
CA GLU A 357 2.77 22.32 -11.15
C GLU A 357 3.68 23.24 -10.30
N ASN A 358 4.38 22.70 -9.30
CA ASN A 358 5.22 23.47 -8.39
C ASN A 358 6.73 23.30 -8.64
N LYS A 359 7.15 22.39 -9.52
CA LYS A 359 8.56 22.01 -9.70
C LYS A 359 9.50 23.16 -10.13
N ASN A 360 8.96 24.22 -10.71
CA ASN A 360 9.73 25.39 -11.13
C ASN A 360 9.89 26.45 -10.01
N GLY A 361 9.51 26.12 -8.78
CA GLY A 361 9.58 27.05 -7.64
C GLY A 361 8.36 27.97 -7.50
N GLU A 362 7.35 27.79 -8.35
CA GLU A 362 6.07 28.48 -8.25
C GLU A 362 5.09 27.68 -7.39
N ALA A 363 4.29 28.34 -6.55
CA ALA A 363 3.25 27.69 -5.74
C ALA A 363 1.90 27.70 -6.50
N ASN A 364 1.81 26.96 -7.60
CA ASN A 364 0.62 26.96 -8.45
C ASN A 364 -0.50 26.04 -7.94
N ALA A 365 -0.13 24.95 -7.25
CA ALA A 365 -1.05 23.91 -6.78
C ALA A 365 -0.85 23.60 -5.31
N VAL A 366 -1.94 23.26 -4.61
CA VAL A 366 -1.92 22.79 -3.22
C VAL A 366 -2.81 21.55 -3.05
N TYR A 367 -2.29 20.59 -2.30
CA TYR A 367 -3.03 19.39 -1.87
C TYR A 367 -3.68 19.65 -0.52
N LEU A 368 -5.00 19.54 -0.47
CA LEU A 368 -5.82 19.80 0.72
C LEU A 368 -6.32 18.48 1.31
N SER A 369 -5.92 18.16 2.52
CA SER A 369 -6.40 16.96 3.22
C SER A 369 -7.03 17.28 4.56
N GLY A 370 -8.11 16.57 4.87
CA GLY A 370 -8.77 16.60 6.19
C GLY A 370 -7.99 15.84 7.28
N ASN A 371 -6.95 15.10 6.91
CA ASN A 371 -6.13 14.29 7.80
C ASN A 371 -4.90 15.06 8.27
N GLY A 372 -5.00 15.73 9.42
CA GLY A 372 -3.92 16.56 9.99
C GLY A 372 -2.58 15.83 10.16
N PRO A 373 -2.53 14.64 10.79
CA PRO A 373 -1.27 13.88 10.91
C PRO A 373 -0.62 13.53 9.59
N LEU A 374 -1.41 13.10 8.59
CA LEU A 374 -0.90 12.85 7.24
C LEU A 374 -0.28 14.11 6.63
N VAL A 375 -0.97 15.25 6.75
CA VAL A 375 -0.45 16.55 6.27
C VAL A 375 0.90 16.84 6.92
N GLU A 376 1.00 16.72 8.25
CA GLU A 376 2.24 16.97 8.99
C GLU A 376 3.39 16.06 8.53
N VAL A 377 3.13 14.78 8.35
CA VAL A 377 4.14 13.80 7.91
C VAL A 377 4.62 14.12 6.49
N LEU A 378 3.69 14.43 5.58
CA LEU A 378 4.03 14.75 4.19
C LEU A 378 4.77 16.09 4.08
N GLN A 379 4.34 17.12 4.81
CA GLN A 379 5.05 18.41 4.89
C GLN A 379 6.48 18.21 5.41
N TYR A 380 6.63 17.45 6.51
CA TYR A 380 7.94 17.15 7.07
C TYR A 380 8.84 16.46 6.05
N GLN A 381 8.33 15.42 5.35
CA GLN A 381 9.11 14.68 4.35
C GLN A 381 9.53 15.58 3.19
N ILE A 382 8.62 16.40 2.65
CA ILE A 382 8.93 17.31 1.56
C ILE A 382 9.98 18.35 2.00
N ASN A 383 9.88 18.91 3.22
CA ASN A 383 10.85 19.87 3.74
C ASN A 383 12.24 19.25 3.96
N GLN A 384 12.34 17.94 4.28
CA GLN A 384 13.62 17.25 4.42
C GLN A 384 14.35 17.04 3.11
N VAL A 385 13.63 16.88 2.00
CA VAL A 385 14.20 16.56 0.68
C VAL A 385 14.17 17.74 -0.30
N GLY A 386 13.35 18.75 -0.01
CA GLY A 386 13.20 19.96 -0.81
C GLY A 386 14.34 20.96 -0.58
N ASN A 387 14.51 21.87 -1.52
CA ASN A 387 15.52 22.93 -1.44
C ASN A 387 15.05 24.16 -0.65
N ASN A 388 13.85 24.16 -0.10
CA ASN A 388 13.22 25.28 0.62
C ASN A 388 12.50 24.74 1.87
N GLU A 389 12.77 25.35 3.03
CA GLU A 389 12.21 24.96 4.34
C GLU A 389 10.67 25.02 4.42
N HIS A 390 10.00 25.72 3.51
CA HIS A 390 8.52 25.85 3.46
C HIS A 390 7.90 25.16 2.23
N MET A 391 8.64 24.33 1.53
CA MET A 391 8.14 23.66 0.32
C MET A 391 6.96 22.72 0.64
N GLY A 392 7.00 22.07 1.80
CA GLY A 392 5.94 21.18 2.27
C GLY A 392 4.63 21.93 2.53
N GLU A 393 4.69 23.07 3.22
CA GLU A 393 3.52 23.90 3.53
C GLU A 393 2.88 24.51 2.29
N ASN A 394 3.69 24.84 1.27
CA ASN A 394 3.19 25.33 -0.01
C ASN A 394 2.53 24.24 -0.84
N ALA A 395 3.05 23.01 -0.76
CA ALA A 395 2.55 21.88 -1.53
C ALA A 395 1.33 21.20 -0.88
N ILE A 396 1.27 21.15 0.46
CA ILE A 396 0.26 20.41 1.21
C ILE A 396 -0.25 21.24 2.38
N GLN A 397 -1.58 21.34 2.55
CA GLN A 397 -2.21 22.06 3.65
C GLN A 397 -3.34 21.25 4.29
N GLY A 398 -3.51 21.44 5.59
CA GLY A 398 -4.66 20.92 6.33
C GLY A 398 -5.95 21.64 5.93
N MET A 399 -7.01 20.89 5.65
CA MET A 399 -8.29 21.47 5.27
C MET A 399 -8.88 22.37 6.37
N LYS A 400 -8.57 22.10 7.64
CA LYS A 400 -9.00 22.94 8.79
C LYS A 400 -8.39 24.33 8.72
N GLU A 401 -7.09 24.43 8.49
CA GLU A 401 -6.33 25.68 8.37
C GLU A 401 -6.76 26.44 7.11
N PHE A 402 -6.90 25.73 5.99
CA PHE A 402 -7.37 26.30 4.74
C PHE A 402 -8.76 26.93 4.90
N LYS A 403 -9.71 26.23 5.51
CA LYS A 403 -11.05 26.75 5.81
C LYS A 403 -11.01 27.99 6.71
N SER A 404 -10.21 27.96 7.78
CA SER A 404 -10.11 29.09 8.70
C SER A 404 -9.57 30.35 8.02
N THR A 405 -8.73 30.18 7.01
CA THR A 405 -8.08 31.27 6.30
C THR A 405 -8.92 31.79 5.13
N PHE A 406 -9.52 30.88 4.34
CA PHE A 406 -10.11 31.23 3.05
C PHE A 406 -11.64 31.08 2.98
N PHE A 407 -12.28 30.22 3.79
CA PHE A 407 -13.74 30.09 3.76
C PHE A 407 -14.44 31.19 4.55
N TYR A 408 -13.80 31.68 5.61
CA TYR A 408 -14.42 32.62 6.55
C TYR A 408 -13.96 34.06 6.37
N LYS A 409 -13.06 34.31 5.41
CA LYS A 409 -12.55 35.62 5.05
C LYS A 409 -12.72 35.84 3.55
N ASP A 410 -13.83 36.43 3.15
CA ASP A 410 -14.22 36.61 1.75
C ASP A 410 -13.25 37.46 0.90
N THR A 411 -12.25 38.10 1.51
CA THR A 411 -11.26 38.94 0.84
C THR A 411 -9.93 38.24 0.61
N LYS A 412 -9.70 37.06 1.20
CA LYS A 412 -8.43 36.35 1.02
C LYS A 412 -8.47 35.40 -0.16
N VAL A 413 -7.40 35.44 -0.97
CA VAL A 413 -7.18 34.56 -2.10
C VAL A 413 -5.93 33.72 -1.82
N PRO A 414 -5.95 32.39 -2.02
CA PRO A 414 -4.73 31.59 -1.92
C PRO A 414 -3.72 31.96 -3.01
N GLU A 415 -2.43 31.72 -2.78
CA GLU A 415 -1.41 31.87 -3.82
C GLU A 415 -1.61 30.87 -4.96
N GLN A 416 -2.18 29.71 -4.66
CA GLN A 416 -2.41 28.64 -5.61
C GLN A 416 -3.68 28.86 -6.43
N SER A 417 -3.61 28.58 -7.71
CA SER A 417 -4.76 28.56 -8.63
C SER A 417 -5.39 27.18 -8.79
N ILE A 418 -4.71 26.13 -8.31
CA ILE A 418 -5.12 24.73 -8.42
C ILE A 418 -5.26 24.17 -7.01
N LEU A 419 -6.48 23.79 -6.63
CA LEU A 419 -6.81 23.23 -5.33
C LEU A 419 -7.17 21.76 -5.50
N ILE A 420 -6.39 20.85 -4.91
CA ILE A 420 -6.63 19.40 -4.97
C ILE A 420 -7.21 18.97 -3.63
N PHE A 421 -8.43 18.51 -3.63
CA PHE A 421 -9.16 18.10 -2.43
C PHE A 421 -9.21 16.59 -2.31
N ASP A 422 -8.56 16.06 -1.28
CA ASP A 422 -8.51 14.63 -0.98
C ASP A 422 -9.82 14.14 -0.35
N GLU A 423 -10.18 12.90 -0.63
CA GLU A 423 -11.40 12.25 -0.12
C GLU A 423 -12.67 13.09 -0.39
N ALA A 424 -12.83 13.56 -1.63
CA ALA A 424 -13.90 14.46 -2.05
C ALA A 424 -15.32 13.95 -1.73
N GLN A 425 -15.50 12.62 -1.58
CA GLN A 425 -16.77 12.00 -1.14
C GLN A 425 -17.10 12.28 0.33
N ARG A 426 -16.12 12.70 1.15
CA ARG A 426 -16.30 13.00 2.59
C ARG A 426 -16.52 14.48 2.88
N ALA A 427 -16.81 15.26 1.85
CA ALA A 427 -17.07 16.69 2.01
C ALA A 427 -18.18 16.97 3.03
N TRP A 428 -18.02 18.03 3.81
CA TRP A 428 -18.95 18.40 4.87
C TRP A 428 -20.15 19.14 4.34
N ASP A 429 -21.33 18.81 4.86
CA ASP A 429 -22.55 19.57 4.65
C ASP A 429 -22.55 20.91 5.43
N ALA A 430 -23.59 21.70 5.23
CA ALA A 430 -23.72 23.03 5.84
C ALA A 430 -23.87 22.96 7.37
N GLU A 431 -24.51 21.91 7.89
CA GLU A 431 -24.73 21.73 9.33
C GLU A 431 -23.40 21.41 10.03
N LYS A 432 -22.65 20.46 9.49
CA LYS A 432 -21.33 20.06 10.02
C LYS A 432 -20.29 21.18 9.88
N LEU A 433 -20.35 21.95 8.78
CA LEU A 433 -19.49 23.12 8.58
C LEU A 433 -19.89 24.30 9.49
N GLY A 434 -21.18 24.40 9.86
CA GLY A 434 -21.72 25.46 10.75
C GLY A 434 -21.70 26.87 10.14
N LYS A 435 -21.77 27.01 8.79
CA LYS A 435 -21.61 28.29 8.07
C LYS A 435 -22.70 28.61 7.03
N GLY A 436 -23.73 27.79 6.95
CA GLY A 436 -24.86 28.01 6.02
C GLY A 436 -24.52 27.66 4.56
N PHE A 437 -23.35 27.07 4.27
CA PHE A 437 -22.94 26.52 2.98
C PHE A 437 -22.14 25.25 3.18
N THR A 438 -22.03 24.45 2.14
CA THR A 438 -21.31 23.17 2.15
C THR A 438 -19.82 23.36 1.88
N GLU A 439 -18.99 22.36 2.21
CA GLU A 439 -17.55 22.41 1.96
C GLU A 439 -17.21 22.53 0.47
N PRO A 440 -17.86 21.80 -0.47
CA PRO A 440 -17.71 22.06 -1.90
C PRO A 440 -18.08 23.50 -2.30
N GLU A 441 -19.19 24.03 -1.81
CA GLU A 441 -19.57 25.41 -2.10
C GLU A 441 -18.51 26.41 -1.59
N GLY A 442 -17.89 26.15 -0.42
CA GLY A 442 -16.77 26.94 0.09
C GLY A 442 -15.57 26.92 -0.85
N LEU A 443 -15.23 25.77 -1.41
CA LEU A 443 -14.15 25.63 -2.42
C LEU A 443 -14.48 26.42 -3.69
N PHE A 444 -15.72 26.34 -4.21
CA PHE A 444 -16.12 27.14 -5.37
C PHE A 444 -16.04 28.63 -5.11
N ARG A 445 -16.46 29.13 -3.95
CA ARG A 445 -16.33 30.54 -3.55
C ARG A 445 -14.87 31.01 -3.53
N VAL A 446 -13.96 30.16 -3.07
CA VAL A 446 -12.50 30.42 -3.16
C VAL A 446 -12.06 30.44 -4.60
N GLY A 447 -12.48 29.47 -5.40
CA GLY A 447 -12.19 29.39 -6.83
C GLY A 447 -12.67 30.61 -7.63
N GLU A 448 -13.86 31.18 -7.28
CA GLU A 448 -14.32 32.43 -7.90
C GLU A 448 -13.38 33.59 -7.62
N ARG A 449 -12.84 33.70 -6.40
CA ARG A 449 -11.88 34.76 -6.06
C ARG A 449 -10.54 34.57 -6.76
N ILE A 450 -10.07 33.29 -6.87
CA ILE A 450 -8.88 32.96 -7.63
C ILE A 450 -9.05 33.37 -9.11
N TYR A 451 -10.21 33.00 -9.69
CA TYR A 451 -10.52 33.37 -11.09
C TYR A 451 -10.55 34.88 -11.31
N ALA A 452 -11.16 35.61 -10.40
CA ALA A 452 -11.24 37.07 -10.48
C ALA A 452 -9.86 37.75 -10.42
N GLU A 453 -8.86 37.10 -9.82
CA GLU A 453 -7.51 37.65 -9.69
C GLU A 453 -6.55 37.16 -10.80
N ARG A 454 -6.73 35.91 -11.31
CA ARG A 454 -5.76 35.23 -12.17
C ARG A 454 -6.32 34.69 -13.49
N ASP A 455 -7.61 34.96 -13.79
CA ASP A 455 -8.33 34.58 -15.00
C ASP A 455 -8.50 33.05 -15.20
N TYR A 456 -8.05 32.19 -14.26
CA TYR A 456 -8.36 30.76 -14.25
C TYR A 456 -8.40 30.24 -12.83
N ALA A 457 -9.21 29.19 -12.59
CA ALA A 457 -9.27 28.48 -11.32
C ALA A 457 -9.58 27.01 -11.55
N ILE A 458 -8.89 26.10 -10.84
CA ILE A 458 -9.05 24.68 -11.00
C ILE A 458 -9.26 24.02 -9.64
N LEU A 459 -10.34 23.27 -9.53
CA LEU A 459 -10.62 22.39 -8.41
C LEU A 459 -10.47 20.95 -8.88
N ILE A 460 -9.72 20.14 -8.14
CA ILE A 460 -9.56 18.71 -8.41
C ILE A 460 -10.05 17.94 -7.19
N GLY A 461 -11.10 17.16 -7.35
CA GLY A 461 -11.62 16.28 -6.30
C GLY A 461 -11.12 14.85 -6.51
N LEU A 462 -10.40 14.30 -5.52
CA LEU A 462 -10.05 12.88 -5.49
C LEU A 462 -11.19 12.11 -4.84
N TYR A 463 -11.96 11.39 -5.65
CA TYR A 463 -13.19 10.73 -5.23
C TYR A 463 -13.00 9.22 -5.07
N GLY A 464 -13.25 8.69 -3.87
CA GLY A 464 -13.16 7.26 -3.57
C GLY A 464 -14.52 6.56 -3.75
N ASN A 465 -14.57 5.53 -4.58
CA ASN A 465 -15.77 4.69 -4.72
C ASN A 465 -15.87 3.71 -3.53
N GLY A 466 -17.01 3.67 -2.84
CA GLY A 466 -17.35 2.61 -1.89
C GLY A 466 -16.75 2.70 -0.48
N GLN A 467 -16.11 3.79 -0.09
CA GLN A 467 -15.61 3.99 1.28
C GLN A 467 -16.55 4.89 2.11
N VAL A 468 -17.78 4.47 2.33
CA VAL A 468 -18.67 5.11 3.31
C VAL A 468 -18.29 4.57 4.69
N ILE A 469 -17.63 5.40 5.51
CA ILE A 469 -17.22 5.04 6.88
C ILE A 469 -18.17 5.64 7.92
N TYR A 470 -18.87 6.72 7.59
CA TYR A 470 -19.78 7.42 8.53
C TYR A 470 -21.13 7.70 7.89
N THR A 471 -22.19 7.62 8.71
CA THR A 471 -23.53 8.10 8.36
C THR A 471 -23.46 9.61 8.03
N GLY A 472 -23.89 10.00 6.83
CA GLY A 472 -23.80 11.37 6.32
C GLY A 472 -22.76 11.58 5.22
N GLU A 473 -21.91 10.57 4.91
CA GLU A 473 -20.99 10.58 3.76
C GLU A 473 -21.70 10.17 2.46
N GLU A 474 -22.90 9.62 2.53
CA GLU A 474 -23.73 9.24 1.37
C GLU A 474 -24.12 10.43 0.49
N ALA A 475 -24.12 11.63 1.05
CA ALA A 475 -24.44 12.86 0.36
C ALA A 475 -23.26 13.46 -0.44
N GLY A 476 -22.07 12.86 -0.42
CA GLY A 476 -20.84 13.47 -0.92
C GLY A 476 -20.93 14.02 -2.34
N LEU A 477 -21.40 13.22 -3.32
CA LEU A 477 -21.50 13.67 -4.71
C LEU A 477 -22.62 14.69 -4.92
N SER A 478 -23.74 14.57 -4.20
CA SER A 478 -24.86 15.54 -4.29
C SER A 478 -24.46 16.93 -3.80
N LEU A 479 -23.56 17.02 -2.80
CA LEU A 479 -23.04 18.31 -2.33
C LEU A 479 -22.23 19.03 -3.44
N TRP A 480 -21.47 18.30 -4.22
CA TRP A 480 -20.74 18.82 -5.38
C TRP A 480 -21.71 19.26 -6.49
N GLU A 481 -22.74 18.43 -6.77
CA GLU A 481 -23.77 18.76 -7.75
C GLU A 481 -24.53 20.03 -7.37
N ASP A 482 -24.92 20.19 -6.12
CA ASP A 482 -25.65 21.36 -5.65
C ASP A 482 -24.78 22.62 -5.65
N ALA A 483 -23.50 22.50 -5.35
CA ALA A 483 -22.54 23.58 -5.51
C ALA A 483 -22.37 23.99 -6.98
N LEU A 484 -22.25 23.02 -7.91
CA LEU A 484 -22.18 23.27 -9.36
C LEU A 484 -23.44 23.93 -9.94
N LYS A 485 -24.63 23.66 -9.39
CA LYS A 485 -25.87 24.34 -9.79
C LYS A 485 -25.84 25.82 -9.44
N LYS A 486 -25.18 26.20 -8.35
CA LYS A 486 -25.01 27.59 -7.92
C LYS A 486 -23.90 28.32 -8.69
N HIS A 487 -22.87 27.59 -9.11
CA HIS A 487 -21.72 28.07 -9.87
C HIS A 487 -21.81 27.57 -11.33
N ASN A 488 -22.69 28.18 -12.10
CA ASN A 488 -23.16 27.66 -13.39
C ASN A 488 -22.23 27.91 -14.58
N ASP A 489 -21.08 28.54 -14.39
CA ASP A 489 -20.06 28.81 -15.39
C ASP A 489 -18.79 27.94 -15.24
N TRP A 490 -18.78 27.01 -14.26
CA TRP A 490 -17.74 25.99 -14.12
C TRP A 490 -17.98 24.85 -15.09
N PHE A 491 -16.89 24.41 -15.76
CA PHE A 491 -16.86 23.16 -16.49
C PHE A 491 -16.49 22.01 -15.58
N ILE A 492 -17.00 20.81 -15.88
CA ILE A 492 -16.67 19.62 -15.12
C ILE A 492 -16.11 18.53 -16.04
N ILE A 493 -15.02 17.89 -15.60
CA ILE A 493 -14.45 16.69 -16.21
C ILE A 493 -14.64 15.55 -15.21
N ALA A 494 -15.25 14.48 -15.65
CA ALA A 494 -15.50 13.29 -14.85
C ALA A 494 -15.55 12.04 -15.72
N SER A 495 -15.32 10.88 -15.13
CA SER A 495 -15.58 9.60 -15.78
C SER A 495 -17.06 9.42 -16.08
N GLU A 496 -17.38 8.51 -16.98
CA GLU A 496 -18.77 8.23 -17.37
C GLU A 496 -19.65 7.86 -16.17
N ASP A 497 -19.15 7.04 -15.24
CA ASP A 497 -19.89 6.66 -14.02
C ASP A 497 -20.27 7.88 -13.16
N LEU A 498 -19.31 8.78 -12.87
CA LEU A 498 -19.61 9.99 -12.11
C LEU A 498 -20.43 10.99 -12.92
N ALA A 499 -20.13 11.13 -14.21
CA ALA A 499 -20.85 12.04 -15.11
C ALA A 499 -22.33 11.67 -15.23
N ASN A 500 -22.67 10.38 -15.22
CA ASN A 500 -24.05 9.90 -15.25
C ASN A 500 -24.81 10.14 -13.94
N LYS A 501 -24.12 10.17 -12.81
CA LYS A 501 -24.69 10.49 -11.49
C LYS A 501 -24.93 11.99 -11.29
N LEU A 502 -24.19 12.84 -11.99
CA LEU A 502 -24.33 14.30 -11.94
C LEU A 502 -25.38 14.76 -12.96
N GLN A 503 -26.51 15.27 -12.49
CA GLN A 503 -27.64 15.67 -13.33
C GLN A 503 -27.65 17.19 -13.57
N GLY A 504 -28.31 17.62 -14.67
CA GLY A 504 -28.61 19.03 -14.91
C GLY A 504 -27.45 19.93 -15.37
N LEU A 505 -26.27 19.38 -15.67
CA LEU A 505 -25.08 20.18 -16.02
C LEU A 505 -24.91 20.45 -17.54
N GLY A 506 -25.68 19.78 -18.39
CA GLY A 506 -25.67 20.03 -19.84
C GLY A 506 -24.30 19.94 -20.50
N LYS A 507 -24.01 20.90 -21.41
CA LYS A 507 -22.73 20.96 -22.17
C LYS A 507 -21.51 21.31 -21.35
N ARG A 508 -21.64 21.66 -20.08
CA ARG A 508 -20.51 21.95 -19.18
C ARG A 508 -19.81 20.66 -18.70
N LYS A 509 -20.44 19.51 -18.94
CA LYS A 509 -19.95 18.21 -18.56
C LYS A 509 -19.16 17.59 -19.71
N ILE A 510 -17.89 17.29 -19.45
CA ILE A 510 -16.97 16.59 -20.35
C ILE A 510 -16.75 15.21 -19.75
N VAL A 511 -17.09 14.17 -20.50
CA VAL A 511 -16.88 12.78 -20.07
C VAL A 511 -15.51 12.34 -20.58
N ASP A 512 -14.64 11.95 -19.63
CA ASP A 512 -13.34 11.37 -19.93
C ASP A 512 -13.05 10.21 -18.97
N ASN A 513 -12.98 8.99 -19.50
CA ASN A 513 -12.73 7.80 -18.70
C ASN A 513 -11.25 7.64 -18.29
N ASP A 514 -10.34 8.46 -18.82
CA ASP A 514 -8.95 8.48 -18.39
C ASP A 514 -8.77 9.11 -16.99
N VAL A 515 -9.79 9.83 -16.46
CA VAL A 515 -9.78 10.28 -15.04
C VAL A 515 -10.35 9.23 -14.07
N PHE A 516 -10.65 8.01 -14.54
CA PHE A 516 -11.01 6.86 -13.70
C PHE A 516 -9.84 5.90 -13.55
N LEU A 517 -9.52 5.55 -12.31
CA LEU A 517 -8.44 4.63 -11.94
C LEU A 517 -9.04 3.25 -11.57
N PRO A 518 -9.13 2.31 -12.52
CA PRO A 518 -9.87 1.06 -12.34
C PRO A 518 -9.11 -0.03 -11.60
N VAL A 519 -7.80 0.14 -11.37
CA VAL A 519 -6.92 -0.91 -10.84
C VAL A 519 -6.37 -0.51 -9.50
N SER A 520 -6.49 -1.39 -8.50
CA SER A 520 -5.83 -1.21 -7.20
C SER A 520 -4.33 -1.48 -7.35
N LEU A 521 -3.50 -0.49 -7.01
CA LEU A 521 -2.06 -0.64 -6.88
C LEU A 521 -1.67 -1.35 -5.57
N ARG A 522 -2.65 -1.51 -4.66
CA ARG A 522 -2.49 -2.26 -3.40
C ARG A 522 -2.45 -3.78 -3.59
N ALA A 523 -2.38 -4.28 -4.83
CA ALA A 523 -2.13 -5.71 -5.07
C ALA A 523 -0.85 -6.23 -4.40
N ASP A 524 0.02 -5.32 -3.91
CA ASP A 524 1.17 -5.62 -3.08
C ASP A 524 0.86 -5.81 -1.61
N PHE A 525 -0.26 -5.29 -1.13
CA PHE A 525 -0.67 -5.48 0.24
C PHE A 525 -1.47 -6.76 0.31
N ILE A 526 -0.96 -7.69 1.05
CA ILE A 526 -1.74 -8.82 1.50
C ILE A 526 -2.92 -8.24 2.26
N ASP A 527 -4.10 -8.33 1.66
CA ASP A 527 -5.32 -7.76 2.24
C ASP A 527 -5.71 -8.51 3.52
N CYS A 528 -5.30 -7.96 4.65
CA CYS A 528 -5.68 -8.48 5.95
C CYS A 528 -7.15 -8.21 6.30
N SER A 529 -7.91 -7.47 5.49
CA SER A 529 -9.26 -7.00 5.85
C SER A 529 -10.22 -8.13 6.15
N LYS A 530 -10.18 -9.22 5.37
CA LYS A 530 -11.03 -10.39 5.62
C LYS A 530 -10.70 -11.09 6.93
N TRP A 531 -9.40 -11.27 7.20
CA TRP A 531 -8.97 -11.81 8.48
C TRP A 531 -9.37 -10.91 9.63
N VAL A 532 -9.14 -9.61 9.53
CA VAL A 532 -9.50 -8.62 10.55
C VAL A 532 -11.00 -8.64 10.83
N GLU A 533 -11.84 -8.70 9.78
CA GLU A 533 -13.29 -8.80 9.94
C GLU A 533 -13.70 -10.04 10.70
N GLN A 534 -13.14 -11.21 10.39
CA GLN A 534 -13.43 -12.45 11.07
C GLN A 534 -12.83 -12.52 12.49
N ALA A 535 -11.70 -11.83 12.72
CA ALA A 535 -11.01 -11.87 14.00
C ALA A 535 -11.62 -10.95 15.06
N ILE A 536 -12.04 -9.74 14.69
CA ILE A 536 -12.42 -8.72 15.68
C ILE A 536 -13.84 -8.16 15.56
N CYS A 537 -14.63 -8.55 14.56
CA CYS A 537 -16.00 -8.05 14.42
C CYS A 537 -16.89 -8.59 15.55
N ARG A 538 -17.61 -7.71 16.26
CA ARG A 538 -18.48 -8.08 17.38
C ARG A 538 -19.62 -9.03 17.01
N THR A 539 -20.13 -8.93 15.78
CA THR A 539 -21.31 -9.70 15.35
C THR A 539 -20.97 -11.02 14.70
N ASN A 540 -19.83 -11.15 14.05
CA ASN A 540 -19.51 -12.29 13.19
C ASN A 540 -18.16 -12.95 13.50
N ALA A 541 -17.38 -12.45 14.47
CA ALA A 541 -16.06 -12.97 14.77
C ALA A 541 -16.12 -14.38 15.35
N THR A 542 -15.57 -15.36 14.63
CA THR A 542 -15.34 -16.71 15.13
C THR A 542 -13.88 -17.08 15.00
N ALA A 543 -13.30 -17.66 16.03
CA ALA A 543 -11.90 -18.09 16.02
C ALA A 543 -11.59 -19.03 14.84
N GLU A 544 -12.53 -19.90 14.47
CA GLU A 544 -12.35 -20.85 13.37
C GLU A 544 -12.28 -20.19 12.00
N GLN A 545 -13.19 -19.24 11.71
CA GLN A 545 -13.15 -18.49 10.45
C GLN A 545 -11.93 -17.59 10.36
N ALA A 546 -11.60 -16.89 11.46
CA ALA A 546 -10.40 -16.08 11.55
C ALA A 546 -9.12 -16.91 11.36
N LYS A 547 -9.07 -18.14 11.91
CA LYS A 547 -7.96 -19.07 11.70
C LYS A 547 -7.79 -19.43 10.22
N LYS A 548 -8.87 -19.76 9.51
CA LYS A 548 -8.82 -20.06 8.07
C LYS A 548 -8.26 -18.89 7.26
N GLU A 549 -8.69 -17.66 7.57
CA GLU A 549 -8.15 -16.48 6.88
C GLU A 549 -6.68 -16.20 7.27
N LEU A 550 -6.30 -16.44 8.53
CA LEU A 550 -4.91 -16.31 8.99
C LEU A 550 -4.01 -17.33 8.29
N GLU A 551 -4.44 -18.58 8.15
CA GLU A 551 -3.68 -19.61 7.41
C GLU A 551 -3.42 -19.23 5.95
N LYS A 552 -4.38 -18.54 5.30
CA LYS A 552 -4.18 -17.98 3.96
C LYS A 552 -3.10 -16.87 3.96
N LEU A 553 -3.17 -15.97 4.94
CA LEU A 553 -2.18 -14.90 5.09
C LEU A 553 -0.77 -15.44 5.38
N GLN A 554 -0.64 -16.48 6.22
CA GLN A 554 0.64 -17.10 6.54
C GLN A 554 1.29 -17.86 5.36
N LYS A 555 0.51 -18.22 4.34
CA LYS A 555 1.05 -18.77 3.08
C LYS A 555 1.68 -17.68 2.19
N THR A 556 1.37 -16.44 2.44
CA THR A 556 1.98 -15.28 1.79
C THR A 556 3.28 -14.89 2.50
N SER A 557 3.90 -13.78 2.10
CA SER A 557 5.05 -13.21 2.81
C SER A 557 4.69 -12.49 4.12
N MET A 558 3.39 -12.35 4.43
CA MET A 558 2.93 -11.67 5.64
C MET A 558 3.15 -12.53 6.89
N ARG A 559 3.76 -11.93 7.89
CA ARG A 559 3.93 -12.56 9.20
C ARG A 559 3.07 -11.84 10.24
N ILE A 560 2.27 -12.60 11.00
CA ILE A 560 1.44 -12.06 12.08
C ILE A 560 1.77 -12.81 13.36
N CYS A 561 2.25 -12.07 14.37
CA CYS A 561 2.74 -12.62 15.63
C CYS A 561 2.04 -11.99 16.83
N VAL A 562 2.03 -12.70 17.95
CA VAL A 562 1.52 -12.21 19.24
C VAL A 562 2.54 -12.43 20.33
N THR A 563 2.62 -11.50 21.29
CA THR A 563 3.49 -11.64 22.48
C THR A 563 2.97 -10.83 23.66
N ARG A 564 3.33 -11.26 24.87
CA ARG A 564 3.19 -10.49 26.11
C ARG A 564 4.51 -9.90 26.61
N ASN A 565 5.62 -10.23 25.94
CA ASN A 565 6.96 -9.83 26.36
C ASN A 565 7.53 -8.74 25.45
N PHE A 566 7.71 -7.54 26.00
CA PHE A 566 8.23 -6.41 25.25
C PHE A 566 9.72 -6.59 24.87
N GLU A 567 10.52 -7.32 25.65
CA GLU A 567 11.91 -7.61 25.30
C GLU A 567 12.02 -8.43 24.01
N LYS A 568 11.07 -9.35 23.78
CA LYS A 568 11.02 -10.12 22.53
C LYS A 568 10.72 -9.23 21.33
N ILE A 569 9.86 -8.19 21.50
CA ILE A 569 9.62 -7.19 20.48
C ILE A 569 10.89 -6.41 20.17
N GLN A 570 11.61 -5.96 21.20
CA GLN A 570 12.89 -5.25 21.02
C GLN A 570 13.91 -6.12 20.28
N LYS A 571 14.00 -7.41 20.63
CA LYS A 571 14.87 -8.35 19.92
C LYS A 571 14.46 -8.49 18.46
N ARG A 572 13.15 -8.65 18.18
CA ARG A 572 12.64 -8.75 16.80
C ARG A 572 12.90 -7.48 16.01
N ALA A 573 12.74 -6.31 16.62
CA ALA A 573 13.06 -5.02 16.01
C ALA A 573 14.54 -4.90 15.62
N LEU A 574 15.45 -5.44 16.43
CA LEU A 574 16.88 -5.50 16.09
C LEU A 574 17.13 -6.43 14.89
N GLU A 575 16.47 -7.58 14.84
CA GLU A 575 16.55 -8.51 13.71
C GLU A 575 16.04 -7.83 12.43
N ILE A 576 14.87 -7.18 12.49
CA ILE A 576 14.31 -6.42 11.35
C ILE A 576 15.29 -5.34 10.89
N ASN A 577 15.88 -4.59 11.81
CA ASN A 577 16.81 -3.53 11.44
C ASN A 577 18.13 -4.05 10.85
N ALA A 578 18.52 -5.28 11.19
CA ALA A 578 19.70 -5.95 10.61
C ALA A 578 19.42 -6.49 9.19
N ASP A 579 18.26 -7.13 9.01
CA ASP A 579 17.89 -7.80 7.76
C ASP A 579 17.27 -6.83 6.75
N HIS A 580 16.52 -5.83 7.24
CA HIS A 580 15.71 -4.87 6.47
C HIS A 580 15.82 -3.46 7.09
N PRO A 581 16.97 -2.80 6.99
CA PRO A 581 17.18 -1.47 7.57
C PRO A 581 16.24 -0.38 6.99
N GLU A 582 15.72 -0.62 5.78
CA GLU A 582 14.76 0.23 5.11
C GLU A 582 13.33 0.14 5.69
N TRP A 583 12.99 -0.95 6.41
CA TRP A 583 11.65 -1.13 6.96
C TRP A 583 11.36 -0.14 8.08
N ASN A 584 10.14 0.40 8.08
CA ASN A 584 9.61 1.19 9.17
C ASN A 584 8.77 0.30 10.10
N TYR A 585 9.10 0.35 11.40
CA TYR A 585 8.35 -0.32 12.45
C TYR A 585 8.13 0.63 13.62
N GLY A 586 7.03 0.46 14.34
CA GLY A 586 6.70 1.36 15.45
C GLY A 586 5.50 0.91 16.26
N LEU A 587 5.39 1.47 17.47
CA LEU A 587 4.30 1.17 18.39
C LEU A 587 3.05 1.96 18.04
N LEU A 588 1.94 1.25 17.90
CA LEU A 588 0.60 1.80 17.64
C LEU A 588 -0.35 1.44 18.78
N ILE A 589 -1.28 2.36 19.06
CA ILE A 589 -2.38 2.18 20.02
C ILE A 589 -3.71 2.65 19.45
N SER A 590 -4.81 2.13 19.97
CA SER A 590 -6.15 2.51 19.53
C SER A 590 -6.51 3.95 19.87
N ASN A 591 -6.40 4.32 21.14
CA ASN A 591 -6.80 5.63 21.66
C ASN A 591 -6.24 5.85 23.07
N PHE A 592 -6.63 6.97 23.71
CA PHE A 592 -6.28 7.31 25.11
C PHE A 592 -7.45 7.06 26.07
N ALA A 593 -8.36 6.14 25.77
CA ALA A 593 -9.38 5.73 26.73
C ALA A 593 -8.74 5.27 28.04
N GLU A 594 -9.41 5.47 29.16
CA GLU A 594 -8.91 5.12 30.48
C GLU A 594 -8.47 3.64 30.55
N ALA A 595 -9.25 2.74 29.95
CA ALA A 595 -8.92 1.32 29.92
C ALA A 595 -7.63 1.01 29.15
N THR A 596 -7.34 1.73 28.05
CA THR A 596 -6.10 1.63 27.30
C THR A 596 -4.92 2.17 28.10
N VAL A 597 -5.09 3.34 28.72
CA VAL A 597 -4.06 3.99 29.54
C VAL A 597 -3.68 3.11 30.73
N LEU A 598 -4.65 2.53 31.43
CA LEU A 598 -4.44 1.65 32.59
C LEU A 598 -3.68 0.36 32.21
N THR A 599 -4.04 -0.29 31.12
CA THR A 599 -3.31 -1.49 30.67
C THR A 599 -1.89 -1.16 30.22
N ALA A 600 -1.69 -0.03 29.56
CA ALA A 600 -0.37 0.46 29.17
C ALA A 600 0.50 0.83 30.39
N GLN A 601 -0.08 1.45 31.42
CA GLN A 601 0.64 1.78 32.67
C GLN A 601 1.16 0.53 33.39
N LYS A 602 0.37 -0.54 33.43
CA LYS A 602 0.80 -1.83 34.00
C LYS A 602 1.99 -2.42 33.23
N ALA A 603 2.12 -2.10 31.95
CA ALA A 603 3.25 -2.49 31.11
C ALA A 603 4.41 -1.47 31.14
N GLY A 604 4.37 -0.45 32.01
CA GLY A 604 5.41 0.55 32.16
C GLY A 604 5.33 1.75 31.21
N TRP A 605 4.19 1.96 30.54
CA TRP A 605 3.97 3.03 29.56
C TRP A 605 3.12 4.15 30.14
N THR A 606 3.53 5.40 29.93
CA THR A 606 2.74 6.58 30.28
C THR A 606 2.15 7.19 29.02
N LEU A 607 0.86 6.95 28.77
CA LEU A 607 0.12 7.43 27.61
C LEU A 607 -0.84 8.57 27.99
N GLY A 608 -1.23 9.39 27.02
CA GLY A 608 -2.19 10.49 27.18
C GLY A 608 -1.83 11.70 26.31
N PHE A 609 -2.42 12.88 26.58
CA PHE A 609 -2.12 14.12 25.87
C PHE A 609 -0.75 14.67 26.30
N LYS A 610 0.23 14.67 25.38
CA LYS A 610 1.63 15.09 25.57
C LYS A 610 2.43 14.37 26.68
N PRO A 611 2.17 13.10 27.00
CA PRO A 611 3.00 12.38 27.96
C PRO A 611 4.25 11.82 27.28
N LYS A 612 5.17 11.35 28.12
CA LYS A 612 6.50 10.90 27.73
C LYS A 612 6.52 9.86 26.59
N ASN A 613 5.55 8.94 26.57
CA ASN A 613 5.52 7.81 25.65
C ASN A 613 4.48 7.95 24.53
N THR A 614 4.04 9.17 24.21
CA THR A 614 3.03 9.42 23.19
C THR A 614 3.54 10.34 22.10
N VAL A 615 3.14 10.04 20.85
CA VAL A 615 3.27 10.95 19.72
C VAL A 615 2.06 11.88 19.68
N TYR A 616 2.28 13.18 19.45
CA TYR A 616 1.24 14.21 19.41
C TYR A 616 1.47 15.19 18.27
N ASP A 617 0.49 16.06 17.99
CA ASP A 617 0.53 17.06 16.92
C ASP A 617 1.83 17.88 16.93
N GLY A 618 2.44 18.08 15.77
CA GLY A 618 3.76 18.68 15.60
C GLY A 618 4.94 17.71 15.80
N LYS A 619 4.66 16.39 15.96
CA LYS A 619 5.68 15.34 16.14
C LYS A 619 5.48 14.10 15.27
N TYR A 620 4.40 14.04 14.50
CA TYR A 620 4.14 12.87 13.63
C TYR A 620 5.19 12.75 12.54
N GLY A 621 5.56 13.85 11.87
CA GLY A 621 6.58 13.84 10.83
C GLY A 621 7.91 13.27 11.31
N LEU A 622 8.40 13.74 12.45
CA LEU A 622 9.64 13.26 13.05
C LEU A 622 9.56 11.78 13.47
N TRP A 623 8.39 11.36 13.99
CA TRP A 623 8.18 9.98 14.40
C TRP A 623 8.22 9.02 13.19
N PHE A 624 7.49 9.32 12.13
CA PHE A 624 7.50 8.51 10.90
C PHE A 624 8.83 8.55 10.16
N ALA A 625 9.61 9.64 10.29
CA ALA A 625 10.94 9.76 9.68
C ALA A 625 12.03 8.91 10.38
N GLY A 626 11.71 8.23 11.49
CA GLY A 626 12.67 7.31 12.14
C GLY A 626 12.52 7.14 13.64
N GLU A 627 11.95 8.11 14.41
CA GLU A 627 11.76 7.93 15.86
C GLU A 627 10.84 6.74 16.21
N CYS A 628 10.01 6.26 15.27
CA CYS A 628 9.19 5.07 15.45
C CYS A 628 10.03 3.83 15.78
N LYS A 629 11.22 3.72 15.19
CA LYS A 629 12.17 2.60 15.41
C LYS A 629 12.75 2.54 16.82
N ASP A 630 12.73 3.65 17.55
CA ASP A 630 13.19 3.69 18.95
C ASP A 630 12.28 2.92 19.92
N LEU A 631 11.04 2.61 19.51
CA LEU A 631 10.01 1.95 20.33
C LEU A 631 9.78 2.63 21.69
N ARG A 632 9.96 3.95 21.77
CA ARG A 632 9.80 4.73 23.02
C ARG A 632 8.49 5.47 23.10
N LYS A 633 7.86 5.71 21.95
CA LYS A 633 6.59 6.45 21.84
C LYS A 633 5.61 5.63 21.02
N ALA A 634 4.37 5.58 21.47
CA ALA A 634 3.28 4.97 20.75
C ALA A 634 2.48 6.05 19.99
N CYS A 635 2.20 5.78 18.72
CA CYS A 635 1.33 6.60 17.90
C CYS A 635 -0.11 6.06 18.00
N GLN A 636 -1.07 6.95 18.27
CA GLN A 636 -2.48 6.56 18.28
C GLN A 636 -3.03 6.38 16.86
N VAL A 637 -4.15 5.67 16.73
CA VAL A 637 -4.80 5.39 15.44
C VAL A 637 -5.04 6.65 14.62
N TYR A 638 -5.40 7.77 15.25
CA TYR A 638 -5.57 9.06 14.57
C TYR A 638 -4.30 9.51 13.85
N GLY A 639 -3.14 9.39 14.50
CA GLY A 639 -1.84 9.77 13.93
C GLY A 639 -1.36 8.84 12.82
N ASN A 640 -1.88 7.61 12.77
CA ASN A 640 -1.53 6.60 11.77
C ASN A 640 -2.57 6.46 10.64
N GLN A 641 -3.62 7.28 10.66
CA GLN A 641 -4.67 7.21 9.65
C GLN A 641 -4.12 7.62 8.28
N GLY A 642 -4.27 6.74 7.27
CA GLY A 642 -3.75 6.98 5.92
C GLY A 642 -2.25 6.67 5.73
N LEU A 643 -1.55 6.31 6.81
CA LEU A 643 -0.14 5.90 6.79
C LEU A 643 0.00 4.42 7.12
N GLU A 644 1.09 3.81 6.67
CA GLU A 644 1.37 2.39 6.82
C GLU A 644 2.78 2.20 7.37
N LEU A 645 3.01 1.06 8.02
CA LEU A 645 4.32 0.63 8.50
C LEU A 645 4.62 -0.76 7.93
N ASP A 646 5.90 -1.04 7.69
CA ASP A 646 6.30 -2.38 7.27
C ASP A 646 6.03 -3.41 8.37
N CYS A 647 6.28 -3.02 9.64
CA CYS A 647 5.96 -3.83 10.81
C CYS A 647 5.32 -2.98 11.94
N PRO A 648 3.99 -2.73 11.91
CA PRO A 648 3.32 -2.14 13.06
C PRO A 648 3.33 -3.09 14.25
N ILE A 649 3.65 -2.54 15.42
CA ILE A 649 3.60 -3.21 16.71
C ILE A 649 2.40 -2.65 17.44
N ILE A 650 1.30 -3.40 17.47
CA ILE A 650 0.02 -2.94 18.02
C ILE A 650 -0.03 -3.28 19.51
N MET A 651 0.10 -2.28 20.36
CA MET A 651 -0.13 -2.41 21.80
C MET A 651 -1.64 -2.48 22.05
N TRP A 652 -2.12 -3.66 22.39
CA TRP A 652 -3.52 -3.90 22.65
C TRP A 652 -3.95 -3.29 23.97
N GLY A 653 -4.98 -2.45 23.93
CA GLY A 653 -5.52 -1.80 25.12
C GLY A 653 -6.69 -2.55 25.75
N GLY A 654 -7.06 -2.16 26.99
CA GLY A 654 -8.23 -2.67 27.67
C GLY A 654 -9.56 -2.10 27.18
N ASP A 655 -9.53 -1.27 26.13
CA ASP A 655 -10.73 -0.66 25.51
C ASP A 655 -11.50 -1.63 24.61
N TYR A 656 -10.83 -2.70 24.11
CA TYR A 656 -11.44 -3.74 23.28
C TYR A 656 -10.92 -5.11 23.67
N ILE A 657 -11.73 -5.90 24.36
CA ILE A 657 -11.30 -7.16 24.94
C ILE A 657 -12.26 -8.30 24.60
N ARG A 658 -11.75 -9.53 24.67
CA ARG A 658 -12.61 -10.74 24.75
C ARG A 658 -13.06 -10.92 26.19
N GLN A 659 -14.35 -11.14 26.36
CA GLN A 659 -14.96 -11.48 27.63
C GLN A 659 -16.15 -12.41 27.40
N ASP A 660 -16.15 -13.56 28.07
CA ASP A 660 -17.20 -14.60 27.94
C ASP A 660 -17.43 -15.00 26.45
N GLY A 661 -16.37 -15.16 25.69
CA GLY A 661 -16.42 -15.55 24.27
C GLY A 661 -16.86 -14.46 23.30
N GLN A 662 -17.03 -13.21 23.73
CA GLN A 662 -17.46 -12.10 22.88
C GLN A 662 -16.50 -10.92 22.92
N TRP A 663 -16.51 -10.10 21.86
CA TRP A 663 -15.80 -8.84 21.86
C TRP A 663 -16.58 -7.74 22.57
N VAL A 664 -15.96 -7.10 23.54
CA VAL A 664 -16.56 -6.09 24.41
C VAL A 664 -15.72 -4.80 24.34
N SER A 665 -16.40 -3.68 24.04
CA SER A 665 -15.81 -2.33 24.13
C SER A 665 -15.92 -1.79 25.54
N ARG A 666 -14.84 -1.16 26.04
CA ARG A 666 -14.78 -0.62 27.42
C ARG A 666 -14.17 0.77 27.45
N GLY A 667 -14.72 1.60 28.36
CA GLY A 667 -14.05 2.83 28.79
C GLY A 667 -14.08 4.01 27.79
N TRP A 668 -14.97 3.98 26.80
CA TRP A 668 -15.19 5.15 25.94
C TRP A 668 -16.36 5.98 26.46
N THR A 669 -16.11 6.79 27.45
CA THR A 669 -16.98 7.89 27.83
C THR A 669 -16.43 9.17 27.24
N TYR A 670 -17.07 9.67 26.17
CA TYR A 670 -16.83 11.04 25.71
C TYR A 670 -17.60 12.00 26.62
N ASP A 671 -16.88 12.74 27.44
CA ASP A 671 -17.44 13.80 28.29
C ASP A 671 -17.89 15.03 27.49
N ASN A 672 -17.69 15.07 26.18
CA ASN A 672 -18.13 16.16 25.32
C ASN A 672 -19.49 15.84 24.70
N GLN A 673 -20.52 16.44 25.25
CA GLN A 673 -21.92 16.37 24.79
C GLN A 673 -22.15 16.86 23.35
N SER A 674 -21.13 17.38 22.65
CA SER A 674 -21.24 17.91 21.29
C SER A 674 -21.07 16.84 20.18
N LEU A 675 -20.55 15.65 20.49
CA LEU A 675 -20.38 14.56 19.54
C LEU A 675 -21.19 13.34 20.00
N LYS A 676 -22.48 13.36 19.69
CA LYS A 676 -23.37 12.19 19.89
C LYS A 676 -23.06 11.14 18.82
N TYR A 677 -22.12 10.25 19.10
CA TYR A 677 -21.97 9.04 18.31
C TYR A 677 -23.19 8.12 18.57
N LYS A 678 -23.82 7.66 17.49
CA LYS A 678 -24.97 6.75 17.57
C LYS A 678 -24.58 5.38 18.16
N ASP A 679 -23.35 4.93 17.91
CA ASP A 679 -22.77 3.69 18.48
C ASP A 679 -21.28 3.91 18.82
N PRO A 680 -20.94 4.25 20.07
CA PRO A 680 -19.56 4.39 20.53
C PRO A 680 -18.74 3.09 20.40
N ASN A 681 -19.40 1.93 20.44
CA ASN A 681 -18.73 0.64 20.38
C ASN A 681 -18.20 0.35 18.98
N SER A 682 -18.88 0.81 17.93
CA SER A 682 -18.40 0.65 16.55
C SER A 682 -17.12 1.44 16.29
N ILE A 683 -16.92 2.56 17.02
CA ILE A 683 -15.70 3.38 16.88
C ILE A 683 -14.49 2.62 17.41
N VAL A 684 -14.62 1.96 18.56
CA VAL A 684 -13.52 1.17 19.16
C VAL A 684 -13.16 -0.01 18.26
N GLU A 685 -14.16 -0.72 17.74
CA GLU A 685 -13.95 -1.80 16.75
C GLU A 685 -13.25 -1.27 15.49
N ASN A 686 -13.71 -0.13 14.95
CA ASN A 686 -13.11 0.47 13.76
C ASN A 686 -11.67 0.96 14.01
N ASN A 687 -11.36 1.48 15.20
CA ASN A 687 -10.00 1.84 15.56
C ASN A 687 -9.06 0.63 15.47
N HIS A 688 -9.47 -0.52 16.04
CA HIS A 688 -8.68 -1.75 15.96
C HIS A 688 -8.62 -2.30 14.53
N ARG A 689 -9.72 -2.21 13.76
CA ARG A 689 -9.73 -2.57 12.33
C ARG A 689 -8.70 -1.74 11.54
N VAL A 690 -8.66 -0.42 11.77
CA VAL A 690 -7.67 0.46 11.13
C VAL A 690 -6.26 0.04 11.49
N LEU A 691 -5.94 -0.20 12.77
CA LEU A 691 -4.61 -0.61 13.20
C LEU A 691 -4.16 -1.93 12.57
N LEU A 692 -5.03 -2.94 12.59
CA LEU A 692 -4.75 -4.28 12.06
C LEU A 692 -4.62 -4.33 10.52
N THR A 693 -5.03 -3.26 9.82
CA THR A 693 -4.88 -3.14 8.37
C THR A 693 -3.72 -2.23 7.95
N ARG A 694 -2.80 -1.85 8.86
CA ARG A 694 -1.66 -0.95 8.57
C ARG A 694 -0.35 -1.66 8.25
N ALA A 695 -0.32 -2.98 8.40
CA ALA A 695 0.89 -3.76 8.17
C ALA A 695 1.14 -4.01 6.68
N ARG A 696 2.39 -3.81 6.26
CA ARG A 696 2.84 -4.11 4.89
C ARG A 696 3.54 -5.47 4.80
N LYS A 697 4.30 -5.88 5.81
CA LYS A 697 5.18 -7.05 5.80
C LYS A 697 4.98 -7.96 7.00
N GLU A 698 5.03 -7.39 8.20
CA GLU A 698 4.89 -8.11 9.46
C GLU A 698 3.97 -7.33 10.39
N MET A 699 3.27 -8.00 11.29
CA MET A 699 2.47 -7.40 12.35
C MET A 699 2.75 -8.09 13.66
N ILE A 700 2.98 -7.33 14.71
CA ILE A 700 3.16 -7.86 16.07
C ILE A 700 2.06 -7.32 16.97
N LEU A 701 1.26 -8.21 17.54
CA LEU A 701 0.32 -7.86 18.59
C LEU A 701 1.03 -7.95 19.95
N PHE A 702 1.24 -6.80 20.57
CA PHE A 702 1.70 -6.72 21.95
C PHE A 702 0.50 -6.65 22.87
N ILE A 703 0.24 -7.73 23.59
CA ILE A 703 -0.86 -7.81 24.54
C ILE A 703 -0.27 -7.76 25.96
N PRO A 704 -0.34 -6.61 26.66
CA PRO A 704 0.24 -6.45 27.98
C PRO A 704 -0.18 -7.55 28.95
N ASN A 705 0.71 -7.86 29.91
CA ASN A 705 0.42 -8.88 30.92
C ASN A 705 -0.54 -8.33 31.99
N ASP A 706 -1.80 -8.25 31.63
CA ASP A 706 -2.92 -7.85 32.47
C ASP A 706 -4.01 -8.93 32.38
N SER A 707 -4.54 -9.37 33.52
CA SER A 707 -5.55 -10.44 33.57
C SER A 707 -6.81 -10.12 32.77
N ILE A 708 -7.15 -8.84 32.60
CA ILE A 708 -8.27 -8.41 31.76
C ILE A 708 -8.07 -8.77 30.26
N LEU A 709 -6.82 -8.99 29.83
CA LEU A 709 -6.44 -9.32 28.46
C LEU A 709 -6.15 -10.83 28.28
N ASP A 710 -6.33 -11.66 29.31
CA ASP A 710 -5.98 -13.08 29.22
C ASP A 710 -6.81 -13.82 28.19
N GLU A 711 -8.13 -13.62 28.16
CA GLU A 711 -9.00 -14.23 27.16
C GLU A 711 -8.71 -13.70 25.75
N THR A 712 -8.39 -12.41 25.62
CA THR A 712 -7.98 -11.81 24.34
C THR A 712 -6.69 -12.43 23.82
N TYR A 713 -5.70 -12.60 24.68
CA TYR A 713 -4.43 -13.23 24.31
C TYR A 713 -4.63 -14.69 23.90
N GLN A 714 -5.39 -15.45 24.69
CA GLN A 714 -5.68 -16.85 24.40
C GLN A 714 -6.43 -17.00 23.07
N TYR A 715 -7.40 -16.12 22.79
CA TYR A 715 -8.14 -16.10 21.54
C TYR A 715 -7.24 -15.98 20.32
N PHE A 716 -6.23 -15.10 20.33
CA PHE A 716 -5.27 -14.97 19.24
C PHE A 716 -4.35 -16.18 19.11
N ILE A 717 -4.01 -16.83 20.22
CA ILE A 717 -3.25 -18.11 20.20
C ILE A 717 -4.08 -19.22 19.57
N ASP A 718 -5.34 -19.36 19.97
CA ASP A 718 -6.26 -20.40 19.49
C ASP A 718 -6.55 -20.25 17.98
N MET A 719 -6.46 -19.02 17.47
CA MET A 719 -6.48 -18.71 16.03
C MET A 719 -5.27 -19.25 15.27
N GLY A 720 -4.17 -19.60 15.94
CA GLY A 720 -2.94 -20.09 15.32
C GLY A 720 -1.91 -19.01 15.01
N MET A 721 -1.95 -17.86 15.71
CA MET A 721 -0.89 -16.86 15.60
C MET A 721 0.43 -17.40 16.14
N ASP A 722 1.53 -17.01 15.48
CA ASP A 722 2.88 -17.31 15.96
C ASP A 722 3.17 -16.54 17.27
N ILE A 723 3.65 -17.25 18.28
CA ILE A 723 4.06 -16.66 19.54
C ILE A 723 5.56 -16.32 19.46
N ILE A 724 5.91 -15.06 19.66
CA ILE A 724 7.30 -14.62 19.76
C ILE A 724 7.66 -14.25 21.20
#